data_979ff6032d32b25850acbdff855e3016
#
_entry.id   979ff6032d32b25850acbdff855e3016
#
_cell.length_a   1.000
_cell.length_b   1.000
_cell.length_c   1.000
_cell.angle_alpha   90.00
_cell.angle_beta   90.00
_cell.angle_gamma   90.00
#
_symmetry.space_group_name_H-M   'P 1'
#
loop_
_entity.id
_entity.type
_entity.pdbx_description
1 polymer ?
#
loop_
_entity_poly.entity_id
_entity_poly.type
_entity_poly.pdbx_seq_one_letter_code
_entity_poly.pdbx_strand_id
1 'polypeptide(L)'
;MNLIEKLFGTHSERELKMIYPIVDKIEALRPKMGELTDEQLRDNTRIFKERLANGETLDDLLPEAFATVREAAKRVLNMEHYPVQLIGGIVLHQGRIAEMRTGEGKTLVSTAPAYLNALTGKGVHIVTVNDYLAKRDAEWMGQVHEFLGLSVGIVLNPMNSEERKKAYACDITYVTNNELGFDYLRDNMAIYKEQMVLRGLEYAIIDEVDSVLIDEARTPLIISGQSGKSTKLYEVCDVLAHQLEKGEASGEFTKMNAIMGEDIEETGDFIVNEKDKVVNLTEEGVRKVEEYFHIENLADPENLEIQHNIILALRANYLMHRDKDYVVKDDEVLIVDEFTGRIMPGRRYSDGLHQAIEAKEHVNVRRESKTLATITFQNFFNKFKKKSGMTGTALTEEKEFRNTYGMDAIAIPTNRPVQRIDHEDAVYKTKKEKFDAVVKEVEEAHAKGQPVLVGTITIETSELLSKMLKKRGIQHKVLNAKFHELEAEIVAHAGEAGAVTIATNMAGRGTDIKLDEDARKAGGLKVIGTERHESRRIDNQLRGRSGRQGDPGESRFYISLEDDLMRLFGSERLMKMFEALGVPEGEQIEHKMLSSAIEKAQMKIETNNYGLRENLLKYDEVNNEQREIIYAERRKVLDGDNMRDLVLKMITDIVENAVDMSISDEQSVSDWDWAELNNLLTPVIPLQPINEENHPVSKKNELKHMLKEEAIKLYEEKEAQFPDAEQVREIERVVLLKVIDNKWMNHIDDMDQLREGIGLQAYGQRDPVVEYKMSAYEMFEAMTAAITEETVRILFHIRVEQKLEREPAAKVTGTNRDESAVQAPKKREEQKIYPNDPCPCGSGKKYKQCCGRK
;
A
#
# COMPACT_ATOMS: atom_id res chain seq x y z
N MET A 1 -20.63 13.37 -24.01
CA MET A 1 -21.93 13.54 -23.36
C MET A 1 -22.97 12.77 -24.14
N ASN A 2 -23.57 11.78 -23.51
CA ASN A 2 -24.66 10.98 -24.06
C ASN A 2 -25.93 11.87 -24.17
N LEU A 3 -26.87 11.51 -25.09
CA LEU A 3 -28.12 12.27 -25.30
C LEU A 3 -28.94 12.39 -24.00
N ILE A 4 -28.84 11.40 -23.12
CA ILE A 4 -29.48 11.36 -21.79
C ILE A 4 -28.85 12.42 -20.86
N GLU A 5 -27.53 12.57 -20.87
CA GLU A 5 -26.83 13.59 -20.07
C GLU A 5 -27.15 15.02 -20.50
N LYS A 6 -27.43 15.24 -21.80
CA LYS A 6 -27.85 16.54 -22.30
C LYS A 6 -29.27 16.92 -21.85
N LEU A 7 -30.15 15.94 -21.62
CA LEU A 7 -31.54 16.16 -21.23
C LEU A 7 -31.75 16.21 -19.71
N PHE A 8 -31.00 15.39 -18.95
CA PHE A 8 -31.21 15.21 -17.51
C PHE A 8 -30.05 15.69 -16.64
N GLY A 9 -28.99 16.25 -17.23
CA GLY A 9 -27.75 16.62 -16.55
C GLY A 9 -26.88 15.40 -16.20
N THR A 10 -25.62 15.66 -15.81
CA THR A 10 -24.68 14.66 -15.33
C THR A 10 -25.14 14.08 -13.99
N HIS A 11 -24.56 12.94 -13.56
CA HIS A 11 -24.79 12.39 -12.23
C HIS A 11 -24.51 13.43 -11.14
N SER A 12 -23.33 14.05 -11.20
CA SER A 12 -22.94 15.09 -10.24
C SER A 12 -23.92 16.28 -10.19
N GLU A 13 -24.41 16.76 -11.33
CA GLU A 13 -25.37 17.87 -11.36
C GLU A 13 -26.72 17.51 -10.68
N ARG A 14 -27.16 16.26 -10.78
CA ARG A 14 -28.39 15.82 -10.12
C ARG A 14 -28.22 15.74 -8.61
N GLU A 15 -27.09 15.19 -8.15
CA GLU A 15 -26.74 15.08 -6.74
C GLU A 15 -26.57 16.46 -6.11
N LEU A 16 -25.91 17.39 -6.79
CA LEU A 16 -25.74 18.77 -6.34
C LEU A 16 -27.08 19.48 -6.10
N LYS A 17 -28.10 19.20 -6.91
CA LYS A 17 -29.46 19.75 -6.70
C LYS A 17 -30.08 19.33 -5.38
N MET A 18 -29.75 18.14 -4.87
CA MET A 18 -30.21 17.67 -3.55
C MET A 18 -29.39 18.29 -2.40
N ILE A 19 -28.13 18.66 -2.66
CA ILE A 19 -27.22 19.23 -1.66
C ILE A 19 -27.45 20.75 -1.48
N TYR A 20 -27.77 21.50 -2.53
CA TYR A 20 -27.97 22.96 -2.46
C TYR A 20 -28.94 23.41 -1.35
N PRO A 21 -30.10 22.77 -1.14
CA PRO A 21 -31.02 23.17 -0.06
C PRO A 21 -30.40 23.03 1.34
N ILE A 22 -29.46 22.08 1.53
CA ILE A 22 -28.76 21.91 2.80
C ILE A 22 -27.75 23.05 2.98
N VAL A 23 -27.03 23.43 1.93
CA VAL A 23 -26.13 24.59 1.93
C VAL A 23 -26.88 25.87 2.25
N ASP A 24 -28.06 26.07 1.63
CA ASP A 24 -28.92 27.26 1.90
C ASP A 24 -29.31 27.33 3.38
N LYS A 25 -29.59 26.20 4.05
CA LYS A 25 -29.85 26.13 5.50
C LYS A 25 -28.62 26.53 6.29
N ILE A 26 -27.42 26.06 5.92
CA ILE A 26 -26.14 26.44 6.58
C ILE A 26 -25.90 27.96 6.43
N GLU A 27 -26.08 28.50 5.23
CA GLU A 27 -25.95 29.93 4.96
C GLU A 27 -26.93 30.76 5.78
N ALA A 28 -28.18 30.32 5.93
CA ALA A 28 -29.19 31.01 6.74
C ALA A 28 -28.81 31.08 8.25
N LEU A 29 -28.02 30.11 8.74
CA LEU A 29 -27.54 30.11 10.13
C LEU A 29 -26.31 31.02 10.36
N ARG A 30 -25.66 31.50 9.30
CA ARG A 30 -24.45 32.32 9.39
C ARG A 30 -24.58 33.55 10.30
N PRO A 31 -25.63 34.40 10.21
CA PRO A 31 -25.78 35.55 11.11
C PRO A 31 -25.89 35.11 12.59
N LYS A 32 -26.70 34.08 12.86
CA LYS A 32 -26.91 33.53 14.20
C LYS A 32 -25.60 33.05 14.82
N MET A 33 -24.77 32.34 14.07
CA MET A 33 -23.48 31.84 14.58
C MET A 33 -22.49 32.99 14.81
N GLY A 34 -22.53 34.05 13.99
CA GLY A 34 -21.70 35.24 14.15
C GLY A 34 -22.00 36.04 15.41
N GLU A 35 -23.24 35.97 15.95
CA GLU A 35 -23.66 36.66 17.17
C GLU A 35 -23.25 35.90 18.46
N LEU A 36 -22.88 34.61 18.37
CA LEU A 36 -22.48 33.81 19.52
C LEU A 36 -21.10 34.26 20.06
N THR A 37 -20.94 34.22 21.37
CA THR A 37 -19.60 34.34 22.00
C THR A 37 -18.78 33.10 21.73
N ASP A 38 -17.45 33.17 21.94
CA ASP A 38 -16.56 32.00 21.79
C ASP A 38 -16.96 30.85 22.71
N GLU A 39 -17.37 31.17 23.94
CA GLU A 39 -17.86 30.16 24.90
C GLU A 39 -19.15 29.49 24.42
N GLN A 40 -20.10 30.28 23.89
CA GLN A 40 -21.36 29.76 23.36
C GLN A 40 -21.13 28.90 22.10
N LEU A 41 -20.20 29.32 21.24
CA LEU A 41 -19.86 28.58 20.02
C LEU A 41 -19.22 27.22 20.38
N ARG A 42 -18.36 27.22 21.40
CA ARG A 42 -17.75 25.99 21.95
C ARG A 42 -18.78 25.07 22.62
N ASP A 43 -19.74 25.65 23.33
CA ASP A 43 -20.79 24.89 24.03
C ASP A 43 -21.73 24.13 23.05
N ASN A 44 -21.81 24.57 21.79
CA ASN A 44 -22.53 23.83 20.75
C ASN A 44 -22.07 22.38 20.66
N THR A 45 -20.79 22.09 20.86
CA THR A 45 -20.26 20.71 20.84
C THR A 45 -20.90 19.84 21.93
N ARG A 46 -21.08 20.38 23.16
CA ARG A 46 -21.78 19.67 24.22
C ARG A 46 -23.26 19.48 23.89
N ILE A 47 -23.90 20.53 23.42
CA ILE A 47 -25.33 20.49 23.01
C ILE A 47 -25.55 19.44 21.91
N PHE A 48 -24.72 19.39 20.90
CA PHE A 48 -24.84 18.40 19.82
C PHE A 48 -24.60 16.97 20.32
N LYS A 49 -23.63 16.74 21.21
CA LYS A 49 -23.42 15.42 21.83
C LYS A 49 -24.65 14.98 22.65
N GLU A 50 -25.29 15.89 23.40
CA GLU A 50 -26.52 15.61 24.12
C GLU A 50 -27.69 15.31 23.21
N ARG A 51 -27.86 16.05 22.10
CA ARG A 51 -28.91 15.80 21.11
C ARG A 51 -28.72 14.44 20.41
N LEU A 52 -27.49 14.07 20.10
CA LEU A 52 -27.17 12.71 19.58
C LEU A 52 -27.54 11.62 20.60
N ALA A 53 -27.20 11.82 21.87
CA ALA A 53 -27.57 10.89 22.95
C ALA A 53 -29.09 10.76 23.15
N ASN A 54 -29.85 11.80 22.80
CA ASN A 54 -31.31 11.83 22.85
C ASN A 54 -31.96 11.25 21.57
N GLY A 55 -31.17 10.77 20.60
CA GLY A 55 -31.66 10.04 19.43
C GLY A 55 -31.74 10.85 18.12
N GLU A 56 -31.28 12.11 18.09
CA GLU A 56 -31.10 12.83 16.82
C GLU A 56 -29.99 12.22 15.99
N THR A 57 -30.07 12.33 14.68
CA THR A 57 -29.08 11.80 13.75
C THR A 57 -28.00 12.85 13.42
N LEU A 58 -26.85 12.40 12.89
CA LEU A 58 -25.83 13.32 12.38
C LEU A 58 -26.35 14.19 11.23
N ASP A 59 -27.25 13.68 10.40
CA ASP A 59 -27.87 14.43 9.31
C ASP A 59 -28.77 15.55 9.81
N ASP A 60 -29.47 15.34 10.94
CA ASP A 60 -30.28 16.40 11.57
C ASP A 60 -29.40 17.54 12.12
N LEU A 61 -28.23 17.20 12.66
CA LEU A 61 -27.30 18.17 13.23
C LEU A 61 -26.41 18.86 12.16
N LEU A 62 -26.31 18.28 10.95
CA LEU A 62 -25.37 18.72 9.93
C LEU A 62 -25.43 20.22 9.66
N PRO A 63 -26.60 20.87 9.42
CA PRO A 63 -26.61 22.30 9.10
C PRO A 63 -26.04 23.16 10.24
N GLU A 64 -26.39 22.88 11.50
CA GLU A 64 -25.94 23.65 12.65
C GLU A 64 -24.45 23.37 12.94
N ALA A 65 -24.00 22.12 12.84
CA ALA A 65 -22.63 21.74 13.05
C ALA A 65 -21.69 22.38 12.01
N PHE A 66 -22.08 22.36 10.73
CA PHE A 66 -21.29 22.99 9.66
C PHE A 66 -21.24 24.51 9.80
N ALA A 67 -22.34 25.15 10.19
CA ALA A 67 -22.36 26.58 10.49
C ALA A 67 -21.46 26.93 11.67
N THR A 68 -21.42 26.08 12.70
CA THR A 68 -20.53 26.22 13.89
C THR A 68 -19.05 26.13 13.46
N VAL A 69 -18.66 25.11 12.68
CA VAL A 69 -17.27 24.94 12.19
C VAL A 69 -16.86 26.10 11.28
N ARG A 70 -17.76 26.55 10.40
CA ARG A 70 -17.51 27.68 9.52
C ARG A 70 -17.17 28.95 10.28
N GLU A 71 -17.95 29.29 11.31
CA GLU A 71 -17.70 30.44 12.16
C GLU A 71 -16.41 30.27 13.00
N ALA A 72 -16.17 29.08 13.54
CA ALA A 72 -14.93 28.79 14.24
C ALA A 72 -13.69 28.95 13.35
N ALA A 73 -13.73 28.41 12.14
CA ALA A 73 -12.63 28.55 11.16
C ALA A 73 -12.37 30.01 10.78
N LYS A 74 -13.42 30.80 10.65
CA LYS A 74 -13.32 32.25 10.41
C LYS A 74 -12.62 32.97 11.57
N ARG A 75 -12.97 32.64 12.84
CA ARG A 75 -12.38 33.29 14.02
C ARG A 75 -10.92 32.86 14.25
N VAL A 76 -10.65 31.56 14.12
CA VAL A 76 -9.34 30.98 14.47
C VAL A 76 -8.33 31.13 13.36
N LEU A 77 -8.74 30.84 12.11
CA LEU A 77 -7.85 30.82 10.94
C LEU A 77 -8.01 32.03 10.03
N ASN A 78 -8.97 32.90 10.29
CA ASN A 78 -9.40 33.96 9.36
C ASN A 78 -9.81 33.42 7.97
N MET A 79 -10.36 32.19 7.95
CA MET A 79 -10.77 31.47 6.73
C MET A 79 -12.23 31.06 6.90
N GLU A 80 -13.09 31.61 6.05
CA GLU A 80 -14.50 31.25 6.03
C GLU A 80 -14.78 30.28 4.87
N HIS A 81 -15.48 29.18 5.13
CA HIS A 81 -15.84 28.22 4.08
C HIS A 81 -16.72 28.86 3.01
N TYR A 82 -16.33 28.68 1.76
CA TYR A 82 -17.18 29.03 0.60
C TYR A 82 -18.35 28.04 0.45
N PRO A 83 -19.45 28.42 -0.18
CA PRO A 83 -20.57 27.50 -0.44
C PRO A 83 -20.14 26.20 -1.14
N VAL A 84 -19.22 26.27 -2.10
CA VAL A 84 -18.68 25.07 -2.79
C VAL A 84 -17.89 24.15 -1.85
N GLN A 85 -17.24 24.71 -0.83
CA GLN A 85 -16.52 23.94 0.17
C GLN A 85 -17.48 23.25 1.15
N LEU A 86 -18.62 23.88 1.48
CA LEU A 86 -19.69 23.25 2.26
C LEU A 86 -20.30 22.08 1.48
N ILE A 87 -20.49 22.20 0.16
CA ILE A 87 -20.89 21.08 -0.70
C ILE A 87 -19.90 19.94 -0.58
N GLY A 88 -18.59 20.22 -0.68
CA GLY A 88 -17.53 19.23 -0.50
C GLY A 88 -17.62 18.51 0.84
N GLY A 89 -17.80 19.24 1.92
CA GLY A 89 -17.96 18.69 3.27
C GLY A 89 -19.19 17.76 3.40
N ILE A 90 -20.32 18.14 2.77
CA ILE A 90 -21.55 17.31 2.75
C ILE A 90 -21.30 16.00 1.99
N VAL A 91 -20.67 16.07 0.82
CA VAL A 91 -20.31 14.89 0.01
C VAL A 91 -19.40 13.94 0.82
N LEU A 92 -18.41 14.48 1.53
CA LEU A 92 -17.55 13.68 2.42
C LEU A 92 -18.37 13.05 3.55
N HIS A 93 -19.26 13.82 4.20
CA HIS A 93 -20.12 13.26 5.23
C HIS A 93 -21.00 12.10 4.73
N GLN A 94 -21.45 12.14 3.48
CA GLN A 94 -22.23 11.09 2.85
C GLN A 94 -21.40 9.82 2.53
N GLY A 95 -20.10 9.79 2.81
CA GLY A 95 -19.24 8.64 2.50
C GLY A 95 -18.89 8.52 1.02
N ARG A 96 -18.79 9.64 0.32
CA ARG A 96 -18.53 9.75 -1.12
C ARG A 96 -17.22 10.47 -1.40
N ILE A 97 -16.83 10.55 -2.66
CA ILE A 97 -15.63 11.26 -3.09
C ILE A 97 -15.99 12.66 -3.59
N ALA A 98 -15.42 13.68 -2.95
CA ALA A 98 -15.50 15.05 -3.39
C ALA A 98 -14.39 15.35 -4.40
N GLU A 99 -14.73 15.40 -5.71
CA GLU A 99 -13.78 15.89 -6.70
C GLU A 99 -13.78 17.41 -6.70
N MET A 100 -12.77 17.99 -6.05
CA MET A 100 -12.52 19.41 -5.98
C MET A 100 -11.19 19.74 -6.63
N ARG A 101 -11.16 20.69 -7.56
CA ARG A 101 -9.91 21.05 -8.23
C ARG A 101 -8.84 21.47 -7.24
N THR A 102 -7.58 21.28 -7.64
CA THR A 102 -6.43 21.69 -6.83
C THR A 102 -6.51 23.20 -6.56
N GLY A 103 -6.22 23.59 -5.30
CA GLY A 103 -6.31 25.00 -4.87
C GLY A 103 -7.71 25.45 -4.39
N GLU A 104 -8.74 24.58 -4.39
CA GLU A 104 -10.07 24.90 -3.85
C GLU A 104 -10.18 24.76 -2.32
N GLY A 105 -9.07 24.48 -1.63
CA GLY A 105 -9.02 24.44 -0.16
C GLY A 105 -9.58 23.16 0.46
N LYS A 106 -9.30 21.99 -0.15
CA LYS A 106 -9.73 20.66 0.35
C LYS A 106 -9.42 20.42 1.83
N THR A 107 -8.27 20.88 2.30
CA THR A 107 -7.87 20.75 3.70
C THR A 107 -8.87 21.42 4.66
N LEU A 108 -9.37 22.60 4.30
CA LEU A 108 -10.41 23.29 5.08
C LEU A 108 -11.77 22.55 5.00
N VAL A 109 -12.10 22.00 3.83
CA VAL A 109 -13.35 21.27 3.60
C VAL A 109 -13.49 20.08 4.55
N SER A 110 -12.40 19.35 4.83
CA SER A 110 -12.42 18.19 5.71
C SER A 110 -12.79 18.51 7.16
N THR A 111 -12.64 19.77 7.60
CA THR A 111 -12.91 20.15 9.00
C THR A 111 -14.36 19.96 9.40
N ALA A 112 -15.29 20.34 8.55
CA ALA A 112 -16.72 20.28 8.87
C ALA A 112 -17.25 18.83 9.03
N PRO A 113 -17.04 17.90 8.07
CA PRO A 113 -17.43 16.51 8.26
C PRO A 113 -16.64 15.79 9.35
N ALA A 114 -15.37 16.15 9.58
CA ALA A 114 -14.59 15.59 10.68
C ALA A 114 -15.19 15.96 12.03
N TYR A 115 -15.50 17.23 12.23
CA TYR A 115 -16.16 17.70 13.45
C TYR A 115 -17.49 16.98 13.69
N LEU A 116 -18.38 16.98 12.69
CA LEU A 116 -19.71 16.38 12.81
C LEU A 116 -19.62 14.89 13.21
N ASN A 117 -18.76 14.12 12.56
CA ASN A 117 -18.64 12.69 12.85
C ASN A 117 -17.90 12.43 14.16
N ALA A 118 -16.98 13.30 14.58
CA ALA A 118 -16.27 13.20 15.86
C ALA A 118 -17.20 13.36 17.09
N LEU A 119 -18.36 14.01 16.93
CA LEU A 119 -19.38 14.13 17.98
C LEU A 119 -19.86 12.77 18.51
N THR A 120 -19.76 11.71 17.70
CA THR A 120 -20.10 10.34 18.12
C THR A 120 -19.17 9.77 19.20
N GLY A 121 -18.00 10.36 19.41
CA GLY A 121 -16.97 9.87 20.33
C GLY A 121 -16.23 8.61 19.87
N LYS A 122 -16.50 8.10 18.65
CA LYS A 122 -15.92 6.85 18.13
C LYS A 122 -14.59 7.05 17.38
N GLY A 123 -14.20 8.29 17.11
CA GLY A 123 -12.98 8.66 16.42
C GLY A 123 -13.12 8.82 14.90
N VAL A 124 -12.46 9.86 14.41
CA VAL A 124 -12.36 10.16 12.97
C VAL A 124 -10.88 10.14 12.60
N HIS A 125 -10.55 9.47 11.51
CA HIS A 125 -9.20 9.43 10.95
C HIS A 125 -9.15 10.29 9.69
N ILE A 126 -8.25 11.28 9.69
CA ILE A 126 -7.93 12.05 8.48
C ILE A 126 -6.62 11.48 7.93
N VAL A 127 -6.74 10.82 6.79
CA VAL A 127 -5.66 10.04 6.18
C VAL A 127 -4.99 10.85 5.10
N THR A 128 -3.66 10.96 5.16
CA THR A 128 -2.83 11.69 4.20
C THR A 128 -1.75 10.78 3.62
N VAL A 129 -1.04 11.26 2.60
CA VAL A 129 -0.02 10.47 1.88
C VAL A 129 1.38 10.51 2.51
N ASN A 130 1.66 11.44 3.44
CA ASN A 130 2.96 11.55 4.09
C ASN A 130 2.90 12.28 5.44
N ASP A 131 3.94 12.09 6.26
CA ASP A 131 4.08 12.67 7.60
C ASP A 131 4.07 14.21 7.62
N TYR A 132 4.65 14.84 6.58
CA TYR A 132 4.66 16.29 6.48
C TYR A 132 3.25 16.86 6.39
N LEU A 133 2.40 16.29 5.53
CA LEU A 133 1.01 16.72 5.38
C LEU A 133 0.19 16.41 6.63
N ALA A 134 0.37 15.22 7.22
CA ALA A 134 -0.32 14.85 8.45
C ALA A 134 -0.04 15.87 9.57
N LYS A 135 1.23 16.22 9.77
CA LYS A 135 1.66 17.19 10.76
C LYS A 135 1.14 18.60 10.46
N ARG A 136 1.39 19.09 9.22
CA ARG A 136 0.96 20.43 8.79
C ARG A 136 -0.55 20.63 8.98
N ASP A 137 -1.34 19.67 8.48
CA ASP A 137 -2.78 19.80 8.47
C ASP A 137 -3.38 19.65 9.86
N ALA A 138 -2.79 18.81 10.71
CA ALA A 138 -3.17 18.73 12.13
C ALA A 138 -2.86 20.01 12.89
N GLU A 139 -1.65 20.56 12.73
CA GLU A 139 -1.27 21.83 13.40
C GLU A 139 -2.09 23.02 12.90
N TRP A 140 -2.51 23.03 11.67
CA TRP A 140 -3.27 24.11 11.07
C TRP A 140 -4.78 23.96 11.29
N MET A 141 -5.39 22.88 10.85
CA MET A 141 -6.84 22.66 10.96
C MET A 141 -7.25 22.21 12.38
N GLY A 142 -6.34 21.58 13.10
CA GLY A 142 -6.55 21.14 14.48
C GLY A 142 -6.97 22.28 15.40
N GLN A 143 -6.47 23.50 15.16
CA GLN A 143 -6.85 24.68 15.91
C GLN A 143 -8.37 24.93 15.92
N VAL A 144 -9.07 24.63 14.82
CA VAL A 144 -10.53 24.76 14.73
C VAL A 144 -11.23 23.72 15.62
N HIS A 145 -10.74 22.49 15.59
CA HIS A 145 -11.31 21.40 16.39
C HIS A 145 -11.07 21.60 17.87
N GLU A 146 -9.85 21.99 18.25
CA GLU A 146 -9.49 22.32 19.65
C GLU A 146 -10.27 23.51 20.18
N PHE A 147 -10.45 24.56 19.36
CA PHE A 147 -11.29 25.69 19.69
C PHE A 147 -12.72 25.26 20.01
N LEU A 148 -13.26 24.30 19.29
CA LEU A 148 -14.59 23.73 19.50
C LEU A 148 -14.64 22.65 20.61
N GLY A 149 -13.52 22.38 21.30
CA GLY A 149 -13.43 21.48 22.44
C GLY A 149 -13.27 19.99 22.06
N LEU A 150 -12.82 19.67 20.85
CA LEU A 150 -12.44 18.32 20.43
C LEU A 150 -10.93 18.13 20.55
N SER A 151 -10.51 16.93 20.91
CA SER A 151 -9.10 16.54 20.95
C SER A 151 -8.58 16.13 19.57
N VAL A 152 -7.33 16.55 19.27
CA VAL A 152 -6.66 16.24 18.00
C VAL A 152 -5.38 15.47 18.28
N GLY A 153 -5.19 14.35 17.59
CA GLY A 153 -4.00 13.51 17.63
C GLY A 153 -3.29 13.49 16.27
N ILE A 154 -1.99 13.25 16.31
CA ILE A 154 -1.15 13.06 15.11
C ILE A 154 -0.39 11.76 15.28
N VAL A 155 -0.37 10.93 14.25
CA VAL A 155 0.44 9.72 14.21
C VAL A 155 1.47 9.83 13.08
N LEU A 156 2.74 9.74 13.48
CA LEU A 156 3.90 9.83 12.58
C LEU A 156 4.76 8.58 12.72
N ASN A 157 5.57 8.29 11.71
CA ASN A 157 6.42 7.11 11.66
C ASN A 157 7.29 6.90 12.92
N PRO A 158 8.06 7.88 13.44
CA PRO A 158 8.99 7.64 14.53
C PRO A 158 8.35 7.49 15.93
N MET A 159 7.01 7.57 16.02
CA MET A 159 6.30 7.49 17.32
C MET A 159 6.26 6.07 17.87
N ASN A 160 6.41 5.95 19.21
CA ASN A 160 6.26 4.68 19.90
C ASN A 160 4.77 4.32 20.13
N SER A 161 4.51 3.07 20.58
CA SER A 161 3.13 2.55 20.74
C SER A 161 2.29 3.34 21.75
N GLU A 162 2.89 3.85 22.83
CA GLU A 162 2.14 4.66 23.82
C GLU A 162 1.72 6.02 23.26
N GLU A 163 2.60 6.68 22.52
CA GLU A 163 2.30 7.94 21.85
C GLU A 163 1.21 7.75 20.80
N ARG A 164 1.30 6.68 19.99
CA ARG A 164 0.28 6.31 19.00
C ARG A 164 -1.08 6.05 19.65
N LYS A 165 -1.09 5.29 20.76
CA LYS A 165 -2.33 4.99 21.52
C LYS A 165 -3.00 6.25 22.01
N LYS A 166 -2.24 7.22 22.53
CA LYS A 166 -2.76 8.51 22.96
C LYS A 166 -3.33 9.32 21.78
N ALA A 167 -2.64 9.30 20.63
CA ALA A 167 -3.08 10.01 19.44
C ALA A 167 -4.38 9.40 18.87
N TYR A 168 -4.48 8.06 18.78
CA TYR A 168 -5.71 7.40 18.34
C TYR A 168 -6.88 7.52 19.36
N ALA A 169 -6.59 7.80 20.61
CA ALA A 169 -7.63 8.06 21.61
C ALA A 169 -8.30 9.44 21.44
N CYS A 170 -7.72 10.35 20.66
CA CYS A 170 -8.30 11.66 20.37
C CYS A 170 -9.56 11.55 19.51
N ASP A 171 -10.40 12.59 19.54
CA ASP A 171 -11.64 12.64 18.73
C ASP A 171 -11.36 12.62 17.24
N ILE A 172 -10.29 13.29 16.80
CA ILE A 172 -9.82 13.36 15.41
C ILE A 172 -8.33 13.03 15.40
N THR A 173 -7.92 12.10 14.52
CA THR A 173 -6.52 11.70 14.38
C THR A 173 -6.06 11.89 12.94
N TYR A 174 -4.99 12.67 12.73
CA TYR A 174 -4.28 12.80 11.47
C TYR A 174 -3.20 11.73 11.38
N VAL A 175 -3.16 10.99 10.29
CA VAL A 175 -2.26 9.85 10.14
C VAL A 175 -1.97 9.58 8.66
N THR A 176 -0.83 8.98 8.35
CA THR A 176 -0.57 8.53 6.97
C THR A 176 -1.26 7.19 6.70
N ASN A 177 -1.60 6.97 5.43
CA ASN A 177 -2.21 5.73 4.96
C ASN A 177 -1.38 4.49 5.35
N ASN A 178 -0.05 4.58 5.23
CA ASN A 178 0.87 3.50 5.55
C ASN A 178 0.88 3.19 7.05
N GLU A 179 1.08 4.22 7.90
CA GLU A 179 1.14 4.02 9.35
C GLU A 179 -0.15 3.46 9.92
N LEU A 180 -1.29 3.97 9.44
CA LEU A 180 -2.61 3.48 9.86
C LEU A 180 -2.81 1.99 9.53
N GLY A 181 -2.41 1.59 8.33
CA GLY A 181 -2.49 0.19 7.92
C GLY A 181 -1.49 -0.71 8.65
N PHE A 182 -0.26 -0.21 8.89
CA PHE A 182 0.72 -0.96 9.70
C PHE A 182 0.30 -1.06 11.18
N ASP A 183 -0.30 -0.03 11.74
CA ASP A 183 -0.82 -0.10 13.11
C ASP A 183 -1.96 -1.12 13.22
N TYR A 184 -2.81 -1.24 12.19
CA TYR A 184 -3.80 -2.30 12.12
C TYR A 184 -3.14 -3.70 12.11
N LEU A 185 -2.09 -3.90 11.33
CA LEU A 185 -1.37 -5.18 11.30
C LEU A 185 -0.66 -5.44 12.63
N ARG A 186 0.01 -4.43 13.22
CA ARG A 186 0.70 -4.55 14.53
C ARG A 186 -0.28 -4.90 15.64
N ASP A 187 -1.46 -4.30 15.67
CA ASP A 187 -2.51 -4.60 16.65
C ASP A 187 -2.96 -6.07 16.56
N ASN A 188 -3.02 -6.63 15.34
CA ASN A 188 -3.35 -8.02 15.14
C ASN A 188 -2.19 -8.99 15.41
N MET A 189 -0.98 -8.49 15.63
CA MET A 189 0.20 -9.25 16.08
C MET A 189 0.52 -9.01 17.56
N ALA A 190 -0.22 -8.12 18.26
CA ALA A 190 -0.01 -7.79 19.67
C ALA A 190 -0.25 -9.02 20.56
N ILE A 191 0.63 -9.27 21.52
CA ILE A 191 0.52 -10.40 22.46
C ILE A 191 -0.21 -10.04 23.75
N TYR A 192 -0.40 -8.73 24.01
CA TYR A 192 -1.19 -8.19 25.10
C TYR A 192 -2.17 -7.14 24.57
N LYS A 193 -3.38 -7.10 25.13
CA LYS A 193 -4.43 -6.15 24.73
C LYS A 193 -3.98 -4.70 24.92
N GLU A 194 -3.17 -4.43 25.94
CA GLU A 194 -2.64 -3.11 26.26
C GLU A 194 -1.70 -2.56 25.19
N GLN A 195 -1.08 -3.43 24.41
CA GLN A 195 -0.18 -3.06 23.31
C GLN A 195 -0.93 -2.54 22.09
N MET A 196 -2.21 -2.84 21.96
CA MET A 196 -3.04 -2.36 20.87
C MET A 196 -3.23 -0.85 20.93
N VAL A 197 -3.09 -0.20 19.77
CA VAL A 197 -3.14 1.27 19.66
C VAL A 197 -4.45 1.77 19.07
N LEU A 198 -5.09 1.01 18.18
CA LEU A 198 -6.34 1.38 17.52
C LEU A 198 -7.55 1.07 18.41
N ARG A 199 -8.50 2.01 18.47
CA ARG A 199 -9.78 1.81 19.19
C ARG A 199 -10.94 1.39 18.30
N GLY A 200 -10.75 1.40 16.97
CA GLY A 200 -11.76 1.02 15.98
C GLY A 200 -11.61 1.82 14.69
N LEU A 201 -12.28 1.35 13.65
CA LEU A 201 -12.26 1.92 12.30
C LEU A 201 -13.66 2.47 11.95
N GLU A 202 -14.05 3.61 12.56
CA GLU A 202 -15.40 4.17 12.41
C GLU A 202 -15.52 5.00 11.13
N TYR A 203 -14.71 6.07 11.01
CA TYR A 203 -14.77 6.95 9.85
C TYR A 203 -13.39 7.40 9.40
N ALA A 204 -13.13 7.26 8.09
CA ALA A 204 -11.94 7.78 7.42
C ALA A 204 -12.29 8.85 6.40
N ILE A 205 -11.60 9.99 6.46
CA ILE A 205 -11.54 11.00 5.41
C ILE A 205 -10.17 10.89 4.76
N ILE A 206 -10.13 10.47 3.49
CA ILE A 206 -8.89 10.21 2.78
C ILE A 206 -8.56 11.40 1.88
N ASP A 207 -7.51 12.15 2.21
CA ASP A 207 -7.00 13.22 1.34
C ASP A 207 -6.17 12.62 0.22
N GLU A 208 -6.24 13.22 -0.96
CA GLU A 208 -5.63 12.71 -2.18
C GLU A 208 -5.99 11.23 -2.40
N VAL A 209 -7.29 10.93 -2.32
CA VAL A 209 -7.86 9.56 -2.31
C VAL A 209 -7.43 8.72 -3.52
N ASP A 210 -7.21 9.33 -4.66
CA ASP A 210 -6.72 8.70 -5.87
C ASP A 210 -5.26 8.22 -5.72
N SER A 211 -4.42 8.92 -4.96
CA SER A 211 -3.08 8.44 -4.64
C SER A 211 -3.15 7.23 -3.72
N VAL A 212 -3.90 7.35 -2.64
CA VAL A 212 -3.96 6.33 -1.59
C VAL A 212 -4.63 5.03 -2.11
N LEU A 213 -5.77 5.17 -2.79
CA LEU A 213 -6.60 4.01 -3.14
C LEU A 213 -6.38 3.47 -4.57
N ILE A 214 -5.65 4.20 -5.42
CA ILE A 214 -5.35 3.75 -6.78
C ILE A 214 -3.84 3.55 -6.97
N ASP A 215 -3.02 4.61 -6.79
CA ASP A 215 -1.58 4.51 -7.07
C ASP A 215 -0.85 3.60 -6.10
N GLU A 216 -1.03 3.83 -4.80
CA GLU A 216 -0.38 3.05 -3.75
C GLU A 216 -1.02 1.68 -3.52
N ALA A 217 -2.25 1.48 -3.98
CA ALA A 217 -2.99 0.22 -3.84
C ALA A 217 -2.55 -0.89 -4.82
N ARG A 218 -1.46 -0.70 -5.56
CA ARG A 218 -0.84 -1.72 -6.43
C ARG A 218 -0.12 -2.81 -5.64
N THR A 219 0.38 -2.48 -4.44
CA THR A 219 1.10 -3.42 -3.58
C THR A 219 0.47 -3.44 -2.19
N PRO A 220 0.35 -4.61 -1.54
CA PRO A 220 -0.16 -4.71 -0.18
C PRO A 220 0.81 -4.09 0.84
N LEU A 221 0.32 -3.85 2.04
CA LEU A 221 1.13 -3.57 3.21
C LEU A 221 1.67 -4.88 3.75
N ILE A 222 2.97 -4.98 3.99
CA ILE A 222 3.65 -6.19 4.44
C ILE A 222 4.54 -5.87 5.65
N ILE A 223 4.39 -6.63 6.73
CA ILE A 223 5.32 -6.68 7.84
C ILE A 223 6.17 -7.93 7.67
N SER A 224 7.49 -7.77 7.66
CA SER A 224 8.44 -8.84 7.41
C SER A 224 9.27 -9.21 8.64
N GLY A 225 9.66 -10.47 8.72
CA GLY A 225 10.60 -11.02 9.70
C GLY A 225 11.71 -11.83 9.03
N GLN A 226 12.67 -12.35 9.81
CA GLN A 226 13.75 -13.15 9.26
C GLN A 226 13.29 -14.57 8.90
N SER A 227 13.60 -15.01 7.68
CA SER A 227 13.45 -16.41 7.25
C SER A 227 14.64 -17.26 7.66
N GLY A 228 14.40 -18.57 7.85
CA GLY A 228 15.44 -19.56 8.09
C GLY A 228 16.09 -20.14 6.83
N LYS A 229 15.64 -19.76 5.62
CA LYS A 229 16.08 -20.33 4.33
C LYS A 229 17.54 -19.98 3.96
N SER A 230 18.16 -20.82 3.15
CA SER A 230 19.56 -20.68 2.72
C SER A 230 19.69 -19.62 1.62
N THR A 231 20.72 -18.76 1.71
CA THR A 231 21.02 -17.74 0.70
C THR A 231 21.85 -18.27 -0.49
N LYS A 232 22.43 -19.45 -0.37
CA LYS A 232 23.33 -20.01 -1.40
C LYS A 232 22.64 -20.34 -2.73
N LEU A 233 21.35 -20.68 -2.70
CA LEU A 233 20.60 -21.02 -3.91
C LEU A 233 20.48 -19.85 -4.87
N TYR A 234 20.36 -18.61 -4.37
CA TYR A 234 20.33 -17.40 -5.20
C TYR A 234 21.62 -17.20 -6.01
N GLU A 235 22.79 -17.42 -5.38
CA GLU A 235 24.08 -17.33 -6.06
C GLU A 235 24.23 -18.40 -7.14
N VAL A 236 23.79 -19.64 -6.86
CA VAL A 236 23.82 -20.75 -7.84
C VAL A 236 22.89 -20.49 -9.02
N CYS A 237 21.66 -19.99 -8.76
CA CYS A 237 20.71 -19.65 -9.80
C CYS A 237 21.18 -18.45 -10.64
N ASP A 238 21.88 -17.48 -10.07
CA ASP A 238 22.46 -16.36 -10.84
C ASP A 238 23.52 -16.86 -11.81
N VAL A 239 24.41 -17.76 -11.39
CA VAL A 239 25.42 -18.39 -12.27
C VAL A 239 24.76 -19.12 -13.43
N LEU A 240 23.68 -19.87 -13.17
CA LEU A 240 22.93 -20.57 -14.22
C LEU A 240 22.22 -19.59 -15.15
N ALA A 241 21.60 -18.52 -14.62
CA ALA A 241 20.91 -17.51 -15.43
C ALA A 241 21.81 -16.84 -16.49
N HIS A 242 23.12 -16.72 -16.20
CA HIS A 242 24.11 -16.22 -17.17
C HIS A 242 24.50 -17.26 -18.25
N GLN A 243 24.19 -18.54 -18.03
CA GLN A 243 24.48 -19.60 -19.01
C GLN A 243 23.31 -19.86 -19.95
N LEU A 244 22.11 -19.42 -19.59
CA LEU A 244 20.90 -19.56 -20.40
C LEU A 244 20.84 -18.48 -21.48
N GLU A 245 20.33 -18.86 -22.68
CA GLU A 245 20.23 -17.99 -23.83
C GLU A 245 18.83 -17.37 -23.94
N LYS A 246 18.78 -16.04 -24.05
CA LYS A 246 17.52 -15.32 -24.28
C LYS A 246 16.97 -15.62 -25.67
N GLY A 247 15.74 -16.05 -25.75
CA GLY A 247 15.01 -16.31 -26.97
C GLY A 247 13.97 -15.24 -27.33
N GLU A 248 13.30 -15.45 -28.44
CA GLU A 248 12.21 -14.61 -28.96
C GLU A 248 10.99 -15.50 -29.26
N ALA A 249 9.79 -14.95 -28.97
CA ALA A 249 8.54 -15.60 -29.37
C ALA A 249 7.99 -14.98 -30.65
N SER A 250 7.58 -15.80 -31.60
CA SER A 250 6.97 -15.34 -32.87
C SER A 250 5.50 -14.96 -32.62
N GLY A 251 5.21 -13.86 -31.92
CA GLY A 251 3.86 -13.34 -31.74
C GLY A 251 3.61 -12.75 -30.34
N GLU A 252 2.62 -11.85 -30.20
CA GLU A 252 2.17 -11.38 -28.90
C GLU A 252 1.38 -12.50 -28.20
N PHE A 253 1.77 -12.83 -26.96
CA PHE A 253 1.01 -13.71 -26.06
C PHE A 253 -0.31 -13.02 -25.70
N THR A 254 -1.34 -13.18 -26.51
CA THR A 254 -2.70 -12.78 -26.13
C THR A 254 -3.49 -14.03 -25.73
N LYS A 255 -4.35 -13.87 -24.70
CA LYS A 255 -5.30 -14.94 -24.30
C LYS A 255 -6.10 -15.51 -25.49
N MET A 256 -6.19 -14.75 -26.59
CA MET A 256 -6.92 -15.10 -27.80
C MET A 256 -6.12 -16.13 -28.64
N ASN A 257 -4.78 -16.03 -28.69
CA ASN A 257 -3.93 -16.96 -29.47
C ASN A 257 -3.82 -18.32 -28.78
N ALA A 258 -3.76 -18.33 -27.43
CA ALA A 258 -3.79 -19.56 -26.65
C ALA A 258 -5.13 -20.33 -26.80
N ILE A 259 -6.25 -19.63 -27.01
CA ILE A 259 -7.57 -20.22 -27.24
C ILE A 259 -7.71 -20.72 -28.68
N MET A 260 -6.99 -20.13 -29.65
CA MET A 260 -7.04 -20.49 -31.06
C MET A 260 -6.10 -21.64 -31.45
N GLY A 261 -5.23 -22.11 -30.51
CA GLY A 261 -4.32 -23.24 -30.80
C GLY A 261 -3.25 -22.92 -31.84
N GLU A 262 -2.84 -21.66 -31.95
CA GLU A 262 -1.69 -21.30 -32.79
C GLU A 262 -0.41 -21.71 -32.06
N ASP A 263 0.38 -22.62 -32.63
CA ASP A 263 1.69 -22.98 -32.13
C ASP A 263 2.62 -21.77 -32.25
N ILE A 264 2.97 -21.20 -31.11
CA ILE A 264 3.96 -20.13 -31.03
C ILE A 264 5.32 -20.79 -31.04
N GLU A 265 6.10 -20.59 -32.09
CA GLU A 265 7.49 -21.02 -32.12
C GLU A 265 8.30 -20.18 -31.13
N GLU A 266 8.74 -20.80 -30.04
CA GLU A 266 9.65 -20.26 -29.06
C GLU A 266 11.08 -20.66 -29.40
N THR A 267 12.01 -19.70 -29.31
CA THR A 267 13.44 -19.94 -29.47
C THR A 267 14.19 -19.62 -28.19
N GLY A 268 15.37 -20.23 -27.99
CA GLY A 268 16.20 -20.01 -26.81
C GLY A 268 15.66 -20.68 -25.53
N ASP A 269 16.27 -20.39 -24.40
CA ASP A 269 15.99 -21.06 -23.13
C ASP A 269 14.91 -20.32 -22.30
N PHE A 270 14.75 -19.02 -22.52
CA PHE A 270 13.73 -18.22 -21.85
C PHE A 270 13.31 -17.00 -22.67
N ILE A 271 12.09 -16.52 -22.40
CA ILE A 271 11.50 -15.36 -23.08
C ILE A 271 11.25 -14.27 -22.05
N VAL A 272 11.61 -13.02 -22.41
CA VAL A 272 11.39 -11.83 -21.57
C VAL A 272 10.28 -10.98 -22.15
N ASN A 273 9.22 -10.77 -21.36
CA ASN A 273 8.18 -9.82 -21.68
C ASN A 273 8.37 -8.53 -20.86
N GLU A 274 8.96 -7.53 -21.47
CA GLU A 274 9.22 -6.24 -20.81
C GLU A 274 7.94 -5.47 -20.45
N LYS A 275 6.85 -5.65 -21.21
CA LYS A 275 5.56 -4.96 -20.98
C LYS A 275 4.89 -5.45 -19.70
N ASP A 276 4.93 -6.76 -19.47
CA ASP A 276 4.28 -7.41 -18.33
C ASP A 276 5.27 -7.67 -17.17
N LYS A 277 6.55 -7.35 -17.37
CA LYS A 277 7.67 -7.59 -16.44
C LYS A 277 7.78 -9.06 -16.01
N VAL A 278 7.57 -9.98 -16.93
CA VAL A 278 7.59 -11.43 -16.70
C VAL A 278 8.69 -12.10 -17.53
N VAL A 279 9.29 -13.14 -16.97
CA VAL A 279 10.22 -14.05 -17.65
C VAL A 279 9.65 -15.46 -17.58
N ASN A 280 9.60 -16.15 -18.70
CA ASN A 280 9.14 -17.53 -18.79
C ASN A 280 10.25 -18.41 -19.35
N LEU A 281 10.46 -19.61 -18.76
CA LEU A 281 11.33 -20.63 -19.31
C LEU A 281 10.62 -21.34 -20.47
N THR A 282 11.37 -21.64 -21.53
CA THR A 282 10.92 -22.52 -22.60
C THR A 282 11.12 -23.99 -22.21
N GLU A 283 10.62 -24.94 -22.99
CA GLU A 283 10.87 -26.38 -22.75
C GLU A 283 12.36 -26.70 -22.75
N GLU A 284 13.16 -26.01 -23.58
CA GLU A 284 14.61 -26.19 -23.63
C GLU A 284 15.29 -25.64 -22.40
N GLY A 285 14.82 -24.47 -21.89
CA GLY A 285 15.28 -23.89 -20.64
C GLY A 285 14.98 -24.77 -19.44
N VAL A 286 13.78 -25.34 -19.35
CA VAL A 286 13.40 -26.27 -18.28
C VAL A 286 14.34 -27.47 -18.28
N ARG A 287 14.61 -28.11 -19.42
CA ARG A 287 15.56 -29.26 -19.52
C ARG A 287 16.95 -28.89 -19.03
N LYS A 288 17.49 -27.71 -19.41
CA LYS A 288 18.82 -27.27 -18.96
C LYS A 288 18.87 -27.03 -17.46
N VAL A 289 17.79 -26.50 -16.86
CA VAL A 289 17.67 -26.33 -15.41
C VAL A 289 17.64 -27.69 -14.69
N GLU A 290 16.83 -28.63 -15.18
CA GLU A 290 16.75 -30.01 -14.65
C GLU A 290 18.10 -30.73 -14.72
N GLU A 291 18.81 -30.59 -15.82
CA GLU A 291 20.14 -31.17 -16.03
C GLU A 291 21.19 -30.57 -15.08
N TYR A 292 21.15 -29.25 -14.88
CA TYR A 292 22.09 -28.53 -14.01
C TYR A 292 21.92 -28.91 -12.52
N PHE A 293 20.68 -29.02 -12.06
CA PHE A 293 20.36 -29.37 -10.66
C PHE A 293 20.24 -30.87 -10.42
N HIS A 294 20.35 -31.71 -11.47
CA HIS A 294 20.20 -33.17 -11.41
C HIS A 294 18.85 -33.63 -10.85
N ILE A 295 17.77 -32.98 -11.27
CA ILE A 295 16.39 -33.27 -10.89
C ILE A 295 15.64 -33.88 -12.09
N GLU A 296 14.62 -34.71 -11.81
CA GLU A 296 13.84 -35.40 -12.85
C GLU A 296 12.73 -34.51 -13.44
N ASN A 297 12.12 -33.65 -12.64
CA ASN A 297 11.03 -32.77 -13.05
C ASN A 297 11.02 -31.47 -12.24
N LEU A 298 11.18 -30.34 -12.90
CA LEU A 298 11.19 -29.02 -12.28
C LEU A 298 9.81 -28.62 -11.70
N ALA A 299 8.73 -29.18 -12.24
CA ALA A 299 7.36 -28.88 -11.81
C ALA A 299 6.92 -29.65 -10.54
N ASP A 300 7.74 -30.56 -10.01
CA ASP A 300 7.40 -31.29 -8.81
C ASP A 300 7.39 -30.36 -7.59
N PRO A 301 6.48 -30.58 -6.63
CA PRO A 301 6.37 -29.75 -5.42
C PRO A 301 7.68 -29.60 -4.63
N GLU A 302 8.55 -30.61 -4.67
CA GLU A 302 9.86 -30.58 -3.99
C GLU A 302 10.87 -29.65 -4.68
N ASN A 303 10.67 -29.33 -5.97
CA ASN A 303 11.58 -28.54 -6.81
C ASN A 303 11.07 -27.11 -7.05
N LEU A 304 9.91 -26.73 -6.51
CA LEU A 304 9.32 -25.39 -6.68
C LEU A 304 10.24 -24.25 -6.23
N GLU A 305 11.07 -24.47 -5.19
CA GLU A 305 12.04 -23.49 -4.73
C GLU A 305 13.14 -23.23 -5.77
N ILE A 306 13.59 -24.26 -6.50
CA ILE A 306 14.57 -24.12 -7.57
C ILE A 306 13.94 -23.37 -8.75
N GLN A 307 12.73 -23.76 -9.14
CA GLN A 307 11.98 -23.10 -10.22
C GLN A 307 11.77 -21.60 -9.93
N HIS A 308 11.35 -21.28 -8.73
CA HIS A 308 11.16 -19.90 -8.28
C HIS A 308 12.47 -19.10 -8.35
N ASN A 309 13.54 -19.61 -7.76
CA ASN A 309 14.82 -18.91 -7.70
C ASN A 309 15.46 -18.68 -9.08
N ILE A 310 15.32 -19.61 -10.04
CA ILE A 310 15.85 -19.39 -11.39
C ILE A 310 15.06 -18.33 -12.13
N ILE A 311 13.74 -18.28 -11.99
CA ILE A 311 12.90 -17.22 -12.57
C ILE A 311 13.27 -15.87 -11.97
N LEU A 312 13.51 -15.79 -10.65
CA LEU A 312 13.96 -14.57 -10.00
C LEU A 312 15.33 -14.10 -10.48
N ALA A 313 16.29 -15.04 -10.65
CA ALA A 313 17.61 -14.74 -11.20
C ALA A 313 17.51 -14.18 -12.63
N LEU A 314 16.68 -14.76 -13.48
CA LEU A 314 16.42 -14.24 -14.83
C LEU A 314 15.74 -12.86 -14.79
N ARG A 315 14.74 -12.65 -13.92
CA ARG A 315 14.10 -11.33 -13.74
C ARG A 315 15.10 -10.28 -13.26
N ALA A 316 15.93 -10.61 -12.27
CA ALA A 316 16.96 -9.71 -11.77
C ALA A 316 17.94 -9.30 -12.86
N ASN A 317 18.37 -10.23 -13.72
CA ASN A 317 19.36 -9.98 -14.77
C ASN A 317 18.79 -9.21 -15.97
N TYR A 318 17.55 -9.50 -16.37
CA TYR A 318 17.01 -9.01 -17.65
C TYR A 318 15.93 -7.91 -17.52
N LEU A 319 15.29 -7.78 -16.37
CA LEU A 319 14.23 -6.79 -16.15
C LEU A 319 14.57 -5.73 -15.10
N MET A 320 15.57 -5.97 -14.23
CA MET A 320 15.97 -5.02 -13.21
C MET A 320 17.29 -4.35 -13.58
N HIS A 321 17.29 -3.03 -13.68
CA HIS A 321 18.43 -2.25 -14.18
C HIS A 321 19.03 -1.39 -13.09
N ARG A 322 20.35 -1.48 -12.93
CA ARG A 322 21.11 -0.63 -12.02
C ARG A 322 20.97 0.84 -12.43
N ASP A 323 20.91 1.72 -11.45
CA ASP A 323 20.73 3.17 -11.57
C ASP A 323 19.35 3.61 -12.12
N LYS A 324 18.46 2.65 -12.40
CA LYS A 324 17.07 2.90 -12.78
C LYS A 324 16.10 2.33 -11.72
N ASP A 325 16.16 1.03 -11.48
CA ASP A 325 15.28 0.32 -10.56
C ASP A 325 15.89 0.21 -9.15
N TYR A 326 17.23 0.18 -9.08
CA TYR A 326 17.98 0.12 -7.82
C TYR A 326 19.37 0.75 -7.98
N VAL A 327 20.01 1.08 -6.86
CA VAL A 327 21.40 1.51 -6.79
C VAL A 327 22.17 0.62 -5.82
N VAL A 328 23.49 0.45 -6.06
CA VAL A 328 24.37 -0.26 -5.13
C VAL A 328 25.21 0.75 -4.39
N LYS A 329 25.14 0.76 -3.05
CA LYS A 329 25.89 1.66 -2.19
C LYS A 329 26.26 0.96 -0.89
N ASP A 330 27.53 1.08 -0.48
CA ASP A 330 28.05 0.52 0.79
C ASP A 330 27.83 -1.00 0.93
N ASP A 331 27.96 -1.76 -0.17
CA ASP A 331 27.72 -3.19 -0.27
C ASP A 331 26.24 -3.59 -0.01
N GLU A 332 25.33 -2.68 -0.30
CA GLU A 332 23.88 -2.89 -0.20
C GLU A 332 23.17 -2.47 -1.49
N VAL A 333 22.15 -3.25 -1.87
CA VAL A 333 21.17 -2.88 -2.91
C VAL A 333 20.11 -1.99 -2.28
N LEU A 334 19.88 -0.83 -2.86
CA LEU A 334 18.85 0.12 -2.43
C LEU A 334 17.86 0.34 -3.56
N ILE A 335 16.57 0.18 -3.28
CA ILE A 335 15.51 0.35 -4.27
C ILE A 335 15.40 1.83 -4.66
N VAL A 336 15.16 2.07 -5.94
CA VAL A 336 14.73 3.37 -6.48
C VAL A 336 13.25 3.27 -6.81
N ASP A 337 12.45 4.14 -6.25
CA ASP A 337 11.01 4.18 -6.55
C ASP A 337 10.76 4.60 -8.00
N GLU A 338 10.08 3.76 -8.74
CA GLU A 338 9.77 3.97 -10.17
C GLU A 338 9.00 5.27 -10.44
N PHE A 339 8.17 5.70 -9.47
CA PHE A 339 7.30 6.88 -9.61
C PHE A 339 7.96 8.17 -9.15
N THR A 340 8.74 8.11 -8.08
CA THR A 340 9.35 9.30 -7.48
C THR A 340 10.83 9.42 -7.81
N GLY A 341 11.48 8.34 -8.29
CA GLY A 341 12.91 8.23 -8.49
C GLY A 341 13.71 8.33 -7.17
N ARG A 342 13.07 8.12 -6.04
CA ARG A 342 13.67 8.19 -4.71
C ARG A 342 14.40 6.91 -4.37
N ILE A 343 15.57 7.03 -3.76
CA ILE A 343 16.20 5.91 -3.08
C ILE A 343 15.36 5.63 -1.82
N MET A 344 14.95 4.38 -1.66
CA MET A 344 14.16 3.91 -0.53
C MET A 344 15.03 3.09 0.43
N PRO A 345 15.70 3.70 1.41
CA PRO A 345 16.51 2.98 2.37
C PRO A 345 15.62 2.09 3.24
N GLY A 346 16.08 0.85 3.49
CA GLY A 346 15.33 -0.10 4.31
C GLY A 346 14.24 -0.87 3.59
N ARG A 347 13.82 -0.45 2.37
CA ARG A 347 12.92 -1.24 1.52
C ARG A 347 13.67 -2.34 0.79
N ARG A 348 12.99 -3.47 0.62
CA ARG A 348 13.47 -4.60 -0.16
C ARG A 348 12.38 -5.04 -1.12
N TYR A 349 12.77 -5.55 -2.29
CA TYR A 349 11.83 -6.25 -3.16
C TYR A 349 11.35 -7.51 -2.46
N SER A 350 10.08 -7.84 -2.61
CA SER A 350 9.46 -9.05 -2.06
C SER A 350 9.91 -10.31 -2.81
N ASP A 351 9.50 -11.45 -2.27
CA ASP A 351 9.52 -12.75 -2.93
C ASP A 351 10.90 -13.20 -3.41
N GLY A 352 11.97 -12.83 -2.71
CA GLY A 352 13.34 -13.21 -3.07
C GLY A 352 13.99 -12.38 -4.19
N LEU A 353 13.25 -11.48 -4.85
CA LEU A 353 13.81 -10.67 -5.96
C LEU A 353 14.97 -9.78 -5.49
N HIS A 354 14.90 -9.26 -4.26
CA HIS A 354 15.98 -8.44 -3.72
C HIS A 354 17.27 -9.25 -3.55
N GLN A 355 17.17 -10.48 -3.06
CA GLN A 355 18.27 -11.43 -2.92
C GLN A 355 18.85 -11.82 -4.28
N ALA A 356 17.99 -12.01 -5.28
CA ALA A 356 18.43 -12.27 -6.65
C ALA A 356 19.21 -11.09 -7.25
N ILE A 357 18.82 -9.84 -6.93
CA ILE A 357 19.57 -8.65 -7.31
C ILE A 357 20.88 -8.53 -6.51
N GLU A 358 20.87 -8.85 -5.19
CA GLU A 358 22.08 -8.91 -4.38
C GLU A 358 23.07 -9.94 -4.95
N ALA A 359 22.61 -11.12 -5.39
CA ALA A 359 23.42 -12.14 -6.04
C ALA A 359 24.01 -11.64 -7.38
N LYS A 360 23.16 -11.04 -8.24
CA LYS A 360 23.55 -10.43 -9.51
C LYS A 360 24.66 -9.37 -9.35
N GLU A 361 24.54 -8.50 -8.34
CA GLU A 361 25.49 -7.42 -8.08
C GLU A 361 26.70 -7.89 -7.25
N HIS A 362 26.78 -9.19 -6.89
CA HIS A 362 27.83 -9.82 -6.11
C HIS A 362 28.08 -9.11 -4.75
N VAL A 363 27.02 -8.57 -4.16
CA VAL A 363 27.03 -8.05 -2.79
C VAL A 363 26.60 -9.15 -1.82
N ASN A 364 26.71 -8.91 -0.51
CA ASN A 364 26.36 -9.91 0.49
C ASN A 364 24.85 -10.21 0.44
N VAL A 365 24.47 -11.42 0.00
CA VAL A 365 23.09 -11.87 -0.06
C VAL A 365 22.55 -12.05 1.37
N ARG A 366 21.62 -11.19 1.77
CA ARG A 366 21.02 -11.27 3.10
C ARG A 366 19.91 -12.32 3.11
N ARG A 367 19.64 -12.87 4.30
CA ARG A 367 18.56 -13.84 4.47
C ARG A 367 17.24 -13.27 3.98
N GLU A 368 16.44 -14.14 3.37
CA GLU A 368 15.10 -13.83 2.91
C GLU A 368 14.23 -13.30 4.05
N SER A 369 13.37 -12.35 3.76
CA SER A 369 12.37 -11.84 4.69
C SER A 369 11.10 -12.68 4.54
N LYS A 370 10.63 -13.25 5.65
CA LYS A 370 9.34 -13.96 5.69
C LYS A 370 8.23 -12.96 5.96
N THR A 371 7.11 -13.07 5.24
CA THR A 371 5.91 -12.28 5.50
C THR A 371 5.28 -12.70 6.83
N LEU A 372 5.20 -11.78 7.79
CA LEU A 372 4.56 -12.03 9.09
C LEU A 372 3.09 -11.62 9.09
N ALA A 373 2.77 -10.53 8.42
CA ALA A 373 1.41 -10.04 8.25
C ALA A 373 1.31 -9.21 6.97
N THR A 374 0.19 -9.31 6.29
CA THR A 374 -0.08 -8.58 5.06
C THR A 374 -1.55 -8.18 4.98
N ILE A 375 -1.83 -7.05 4.31
CA ILE A 375 -3.19 -6.63 3.92
C ILE A 375 -3.11 -5.68 2.72
N THR A 376 -4.03 -5.81 1.78
CA THR A 376 -4.15 -4.84 0.69
C THR A 376 -4.82 -3.55 1.20
N PHE A 377 -4.52 -2.40 0.56
CA PHE A 377 -5.21 -1.14 0.88
C PHE A 377 -6.71 -1.25 0.67
N GLN A 378 -7.13 -1.98 -0.36
CA GLN A 378 -8.53 -2.21 -0.68
C GLN A 378 -9.25 -2.86 0.51
N ASN A 379 -8.73 -3.98 1.00
CA ASN A 379 -9.32 -4.70 2.13
C ASN A 379 -9.20 -3.92 3.43
N PHE A 380 -8.09 -3.21 3.64
CA PHE A 380 -7.91 -2.40 4.84
C PHE A 380 -8.93 -1.25 4.92
N PHE A 381 -9.05 -0.41 3.88
CA PHE A 381 -9.98 0.72 3.90
C PHE A 381 -11.45 0.26 3.85
N ASN A 382 -11.74 -0.93 3.32
CA ASN A 382 -13.08 -1.50 3.38
C ASN A 382 -13.52 -1.93 4.79
N LYS A 383 -12.61 -2.02 5.76
CA LYS A 383 -12.92 -2.28 7.18
C LYS A 383 -13.51 -1.06 7.90
N PHE A 384 -13.33 0.15 7.37
CA PHE A 384 -13.99 1.32 7.91
C PHE A 384 -15.50 1.23 7.69
N LYS A 385 -16.28 1.50 8.74
CA LYS A 385 -17.75 1.55 8.64
C LYS A 385 -18.21 2.64 7.69
N LYS A 386 -17.51 3.77 7.70
CA LYS A 386 -17.72 4.90 6.81
C LYS A 386 -16.37 5.39 6.28
N LYS A 387 -16.29 5.60 5.00
CA LYS A 387 -15.11 6.17 4.35
C LYS A 387 -15.53 7.19 3.31
N SER A 388 -14.72 8.21 3.14
CA SER A 388 -14.89 9.24 2.11
C SER A 388 -13.53 9.71 1.62
N GLY A 389 -13.52 10.39 0.49
CA GLY A 389 -12.28 10.86 -0.07
C GLY A 389 -12.39 12.19 -0.77
N MET A 390 -11.26 12.87 -0.93
CA MET A 390 -11.18 14.11 -1.71
C MET A 390 -9.94 14.12 -2.58
N THR A 391 -10.10 14.60 -3.79
CA THR A 391 -9.01 14.78 -4.77
C THR A 391 -9.44 15.76 -5.86
N GLY A 392 -8.50 16.19 -6.70
CA GLY A 392 -8.79 16.99 -7.90
C GLY A 392 -9.11 16.18 -9.15
N THR A 393 -9.07 14.85 -9.10
CA THR A 393 -9.02 13.97 -10.28
C THR A 393 -9.65 12.59 -10.06
N ALA A 394 -10.84 12.48 -9.48
CA ALA A 394 -11.49 11.21 -9.17
C ALA A 394 -12.31 10.63 -10.33
N LEU A 395 -12.93 11.46 -11.16
CA LEU A 395 -13.89 11.02 -12.18
C LEU A 395 -13.28 10.10 -13.24
N THR A 396 -11.98 10.19 -13.48
CA THR A 396 -11.28 9.29 -14.41
C THR A 396 -11.31 7.84 -13.94
N GLU A 397 -11.31 7.62 -12.62
CA GLU A 397 -11.26 6.32 -11.94
C GLU A 397 -12.58 6.00 -11.19
N GLU A 398 -13.68 6.71 -11.50
CA GLU A 398 -14.97 6.56 -10.80
C GLU A 398 -15.47 5.12 -10.79
N LYS A 399 -15.26 4.38 -11.90
CA LYS A 399 -15.66 2.98 -12.00
C LYS A 399 -14.95 2.11 -10.96
N GLU A 400 -13.65 2.31 -10.76
CA GLU A 400 -12.87 1.57 -9.79
C GLU A 400 -13.27 1.93 -8.35
N PHE A 401 -13.42 3.23 -8.05
CA PHE A 401 -13.89 3.67 -6.73
C PHE A 401 -15.24 3.08 -6.36
N ARG A 402 -16.14 2.99 -7.32
CA ARG A 402 -17.48 2.41 -7.09
C ARG A 402 -17.41 0.90 -6.91
N ASN A 403 -16.68 0.18 -7.76
CA ASN A 403 -16.66 -1.28 -7.75
C ASN A 403 -15.85 -1.83 -6.56
N THR A 404 -14.71 -1.21 -6.23
CA THR A 404 -13.77 -1.71 -5.22
C THR A 404 -14.08 -1.18 -3.82
N TYR A 405 -14.47 0.09 -3.73
CA TYR A 405 -14.63 0.77 -2.44
C TYR A 405 -16.07 1.17 -2.11
N GLY A 406 -17.01 1.00 -3.04
CA GLY A 406 -18.40 1.41 -2.88
C GLY A 406 -18.60 2.92 -2.81
N MET A 407 -17.64 3.71 -3.31
CA MET A 407 -17.71 5.18 -3.29
C MET A 407 -17.92 5.71 -4.70
N ASP A 408 -18.87 6.61 -4.89
CA ASP A 408 -19.02 7.38 -6.13
C ASP A 408 -18.35 8.76 -6.00
N ALA A 409 -18.01 9.36 -7.14
CA ALA A 409 -17.34 10.65 -7.20
C ALA A 409 -18.33 11.75 -7.65
N ILE A 410 -18.33 12.86 -6.89
CA ILE A 410 -19.14 14.05 -7.22
C ILE A 410 -18.21 15.19 -7.59
N ALA A 411 -18.34 15.66 -8.83
CA ALA A 411 -17.65 16.85 -9.30
C ALA A 411 -18.26 18.11 -8.69
N ILE A 412 -17.47 18.84 -7.91
CA ILE A 412 -17.89 20.06 -7.25
C ILE A 412 -17.46 21.26 -8.09
N PRO A 413 -18.34 22.23 -8.35
CA PRO A 413 -17.99 23.41 -9.09
C PRO A 413 -16.91 24.24 -8.38
N THR A 414 -16.07 24.92 -9.15
CA THR A 414 -15.04 25.81 -8.60
C THR A 414 -15.66 27.09 -8.03
N ASN A 415 -15.05 27.64 -6.98
CA ASN A 415 -15.50 28.91 -6.38
C ASN A 415 -15.42 30.07 -7.38
N ARG A 416 -14.40 30.09 -8.22
CA ARG A 416 -14.24 31.05 -9.33
C ARG A 416 -14.02 30.31 -10.65
N PRO A 417 -14.46 30.85 -11.79
CA PRO A 417 -14.19 30.23 -13.09
C PRO A 417 -12.70 30.07 -13.35
N VAL A 418 -12.33 28.93 -13.93
CA VAL A 418 -10.93 28.63 -14.29
C VAL A 418 -10.55 29.50 -15.53
N GLN A 419 -9.47 30.24 -15.41
CA GLN A 419 -8.94 31.11 -16.50
C GLN A 419 -7.72 30.49 -17.19
N ARG A 420 -7.22 29.31 -16.70
CA ARG A 420 -6.08 28.64 -17.31
C ARG A 420 -6.37 28.19 -18.74
N ILE A 421 -5.38 28.41 -19.61
CA ILE A 421 -5.40 27.97 -21.01
C ILE A 421 -4.59 26.68 -21.11
N ASP A 422 -5.24 25.60 -21.51
CA ASP A 422 -4.58 24.32 -21.76
C ASP A 422 -4.31 24.19 -23.27
N HIS A 423 -3.02 24.29 -23.65
CA HIS A 423 -2.60 24.17 -25.05
C HIS A 423 -2.56 22.71 -25.50
N GLU A 424 -2.68 22.49 -26.82
CA GLU A 424 -2.47 21.17 -27.41
C GLU A 424 -1.03 20.69 -27.21
N ASP A 425 -0.84 19.36 -27.22
CA ASP A 425 0.47 18.76 -27.04
C ASP A 425 1.41 19.12 -28.21
N ALA A 426 2.65 19.46 -27.87
CA ALA A 426 3.72 19.68 -28.83
C ALA A 426 4.51 18.38 -29.04
N VAL A 427 4.38 17.73 -30.20
CA VAL A 427 4.98 16.44 -30.46
C VAL A 427 6.22 16.59 -31.36
N TYR A 428 7.31 15.97 -30.96
CA TYR A 428 8.62 15.96 -31.64
C TYR A 428 9.05 14.56 -32.00
N LYS A 429 9.95 14.43 -32.98
CA LYS A 429 10.47 13.15 -33.40
C LYS A 429 11.41 12.54 -32.36
N THR A 430 12.33 13.34 -31.81
CA THR A 430 13.36 12.88 -30.89
C THR A 430 13.27 13.55 -29.51
N LYS A 431 13.80 12.88 -28.47
CA LYS A 431 13.92 13.46 -27.13
C LYS A 431 14.75 14.74 -27.11
N LYS A 432 15.80 14.80 -27.95
CA LYS A 432 16.67 15.97 -28.03
C LYS A 432 15.92 17.21 -28.51
N GLU A 433 15.18 17.09 -29.62
CA GLU A 433 14.36 18.21 -30.16
C GLU A 433 13.32 18.68 -29.13
N LYS A 434 12.68 17.72 -28.45
CA LYS A 434 11.72 18.01 -27.38
C LYS A 434 12.35 18.85 -26.27
N PHE A 435 13.51 18.44 -25.76
CA PHE A 435 14.17 19.17 -24.66
C PHE A 435 14.71 20.53 -25.09
N ASP A 436 15.19 20.66 -26.31
CA ASP A 436 15.61 21.95 -26.88
C ASP A 436 14.42 22.91 -26.99
N ALA A 437 13.24 22.43 -27.39
CA ALA A 437 11.99 23.19 -27.43
C ALA A 437 11.50 23.58 -26.02
N VAL A 438 11.55 22.66 -25.05
CA VAL A 438 11.20 22.95 -23.64
C VAL A 438 12.08 24.07 -23.08
N VAL A 439 13.40 24.00 -23.29
CA VAL A 439 14.34 25.03 -22.81
C VAL A 439 14.06 26.39 -23.45
N LYS A 440 13.74 26.43 -24.75
CA LYS A 440 13.35 27.66 -25.45
C LYS A 440 12.06 28.25 -24.89
N GLU A 441 11.05 27.44 -24.63
CA GLU A 441 9.79 27.88 -24.04
C GLU A 441 9.97 28.44 -22.63
N VAL A 442 10.84 27.79 -21.81
CA VAL A 442 11.21 28.31 -20.48
C VAL A 442 11.92 29.65 -20.59
N GLU A 443 12.85 29.80 -21.53
CA GLU A 443 13.58 31.04 -21.79
C GLU A 443 12.63 32.19 -22.17
N GLU A 444 11.68 31.93 -23.06
CA GLU A 444 10.67 32.93 -23.51
C GLU A 444 9.72 33.36 -22.39
N ALA A 445 9.27 32.40 -21.55
CA ALA A 445 8.40 32.71 -20.42
C ALA A 445 9.15 33.46 -19.32
N HIS A 446 10.37 33.02 -18.97
CA HIS A 446 11.23 33.70 -18.02
C HIS A 446 11.55 35.14 -18.42
N ALA A 447 11.82 35.39 -19.71
CA ALA A 447 12.06 36.75 -20.24
C ALA A 447 10.82 37.67 -20.12
N LYS A 448 9.61 37.12 -20.11
CA LYS A 448 8.35 37.85 -19.87
C LYS A 448 8.06 38.06 -18.38
N GLY A 449 8.86 37.52 -17.48
CA GLY A 449 8.61 37.51 -16.03
C GLY A 449 7.53 36.51 -15.60
N GLN A 450 7.12 35.58 -16.48
CA GLN A 450 6.15 34.55 -16.17
C GLN A 450 6.81 33.41 -15.38
N PRO A 451 6.28 33.01 -14.21
CA PRO A 451 6.81 31.86 -13.47
C PRO A 451 6.54 30.56 -14.23
N VAL A 452 7.51 29.66 -14.22
CA VAL A 452 7.46 28.37 -14.95
C VAL A 452 7.68 27.20 -14.02
N LEU A 453 6.79 26.23 -14.11
CA LEU A 453 6.93 24.92 -13.46
C LEU A 453 7.12 23.85 -14.55
N VAL A 454 8.29 23.21 -14.57
CA VAL A 454 8.61 22.12 -15.50
C VAL A 454 8.42 20.79 -14.77
N GLY A 455 7.41 20.02 -15.17
CA GLY A 455 7.17 18.66 -14.66
C GLY A 455 7.97 17.62 -15.42
N THR A 456 8.72 16.76 -14.71
CA THR A 456 9.48 15.65 -15.27
C THR A 456 9.06 14.33 -14.62
N ILE A 457 9.20 13.22 -15.33
CA ILE A 457 8.91 11.88 -14.79
C ILE A 457 10.08 11.35 -13.96
N THR A 458 11.32 11.51 -14.47
CA THR A 458 12.51 10.94 -13.85
C THR A 458 13.46 12.01 -13.31
N ILE A 459 14.27 11.63 -12.32
CA ILE A 459 15.34 12.49 -11.79
C ILE A 459 16.36 12.80 -12.87
N GLU A 460 16.70 11.83 -13.72
CA GLU A 460 17.65 12.02 -14.83
C GLU A 460 17.18 13.11 -15.78
N THR A 461 15.91 13.11 -16.18
CA THR A 461 15.32 14.15 -17.03
C THR A 461 15.41 15.53 -16.34
N SER A 462 15.14 15.59 -15.03
CA SER A 462 15.23 16.83 -14.27
C SER A 462 16.66 17.37 -14.16
N GLU A 463 17.66 16.48 -13.98
CA GLU A 463 19.08 16.83 -13.98
C GLU A 463 19.60 17.27 -15.37
N LEU A 464 19.13 16.59 -16.44
CA LEU A 464 19.46 16.95 -17.81
C LEU A 464 18.95 18.36 -18.15
N LEU A 465 17.68 18.63 -17.88
CA LEU A 465 17.09 19.95 -18.09
C LEU A 465 17.77 21.02 -17.24
N SER A 466 18.10 20.71 -15.98
CA SER A 466 18.86 21.62 -15.13
C SER A 466 20.23 21.98 -15.74
N LYS A 467 20.96 21.00 -16.30
CA LYS A 467 22.22 21.27 -17.02
C LYS A 467 22.02 22.14 -18.26
N MET A 468 20.94 21.91 -19.01
CA MET A 468 20.62 22.68 -20.21
C MET A 468 20.27 24.14 -19.87
N LEU A 469 19.42 24.37 -18.84
CA LEU A 469 19.04 25.70 -18.38
C LEU A 469 20.24 26.48 -17.82
N LYS A 470 21.13 25.81 -17.07
CA LYS A 470 22.39 26.41 -16.58
C LYS A 470 23.29 26.90 -17.73
N LYS A 471 23.38 26.11 -18.83
CA LYS A 471 24.13 26.52 -20.03
C LYS A 471 23.57 27.77 -20.71
N ARG A 472 22.25 28.02 -20.57
CA ARG A 472 21.56 29.24 -21.07
C ARG A 472 21.58 30.40 -20.06
N GLY A 473 22.15 30.19 -18.86
CA GLY A 473 22.23 31.22 -17.82
C GLY A 473 20.93 31.45 -17.05
N ILE A 474 19.95 30.56 -17.18
CA ILE A 474 18.67 30.68 -16.50
C ILE A 474 18.79 30.13 -15.08
N GLN A 475 18.53 31.01 -14.10
CA GLN A 475 18.48 30.59 -12.68
C GLN A 475 17.20 29.76 -12.45
N HIS A 476 17.33 28.62 -11.79
CA HIS A 476 16.22 27.72 -11.51
C HIS A 476 16.45 26.92 -10.24
N LYS A 477 15.35 26.44 -9.66
CA LYS A 477 15.37 25.49 -8.53
C LYS A 477 14.95 24.12 -9.02
N VAL A 478 15.54 23.06 -8.45
CA VAL A 478 15.18 21.67 -8.78
C VAL A 478 14.60 21.01 -7.54
N LEU A 479 13.37 20.58 -7.67
CA LEU A 479 12.61 19.80 -6.72
C LEU A 479 12.70 18.34 -7.11
N ASN A 480 13.55 17.61 -6.45
CA ASN A 480 13.61 16.16 -6.57
C ASN A 480 13.65 15.53 -5.19
N ALA A 481 13.40 14.24 -5.14
CA ALA A 481 13.30 13.46 -3.93
C ALA A 481 14.54 13.46 -3.00
N LYS A 482 15.64 14.07 -3.40
CA LYS A 482 16.84 14.18 -2.58
C LYS A 482 16.73 15.25 -1.47
N PHE A 483 15.73 16.14 -1.51
CA PHE A 483 15.66 17.35 -0.67
C PHE A 483 14.24 17.61 -0.10
N HIS A 484 13.70 16.67 0.64
CA HIS A 484 12.34 16.77 1.20
C HIS A 484 12.10 17.99 2.11
N GLU A 485 13.06 18.31 2.97
CA GLU A 485 12.92 19.40 3.93
C GLU A 485 12.87 20.79 3.26
N LEU A 486 13.50 20.91 2.09
CA LEU A 486 13.53 22.13 1.28
C LEU A 486 12.33 22.24 0.31
N GLU A 487 11.54 21.18 0.19
CA GLU A 487 10.44 21.10 -0.78
C GLU A 487 9.41 22.21 -0.57
N ALA A 488 8.94 22.37 0.65
CA ALA A 488 7.94 23.38 1.00
C ALA A 488 8.44 24.81 0.75
N GLU A 489 9.72 25.08 1.05
CA GLU A 489 10.34 26.38 0.80
C GLU A 489 10.50 26.68 -0.69
N ILE A 490 10.93 25.69 -1.47
CA ILE A 490 11.07 25.86 -2.93
C ILE A 490 9.72 26.10 -3.60
N VAL A 491 8.68 25.35 -3.17
CA VAL A 491 7.32 25.51 -3.70
C VAL A 491 6.73 26.86 -3.34
N ALA A 492 6.99 27.37 -2.14
CA ALA A 492 6.53 28.69 -1.72
C ALA A 492 7.01 29.82 -2.65
N HIS A 493 8.22 29.68 -3.20
CA HIS A 493 8.82 30.66 -4.12
C HIS A 493 8.57 30.37 -5.61
N ALA A 494 7.95 29.22 -5.95
CA ALA A 494 7.73 28.84 -7.35
C ALA A 494 6.72 29.73 -8.09
N GLY A 495 5.93 30.53 -7.37
CA GLY A 495 4.96 31.46 -7.91
C GLY A 495 5.43 32.91 -8.05
N GLU A 496 6.67 33.22 -7.71
CA GLU A 496 7.25 34.55 -7.86
C GLU A 496 7.53 34.88 -9.33
N ALA A 497 7.45 36.17 -9.69
CA ALA A 497 7.68 36.58 -11.07
C ALA A 497 9.04 36.13 -11.61
N GLY A 498 9.03 35.48 -12.77
CA GLY A 498 10.20 34.94 -13.42
C GLY A 498 10.86 33.71 -12.73
N ALA A 499 10.28 33.15 -11.69
CA ALA A 499 10.78 31.92 -11.06
C ALA A 499 10.72 30.74 -12.04
N VAL A 500 11.78 29.92 -12.08
CA VAL A 500 11.81 28.67 -12.83
C VAL A 500 12.04 27.51 -11.87
N THR A 501 11.12 26.56 -11.85
CA THR A 501 11.18 25.39 -10.98
C THR A 501 11.05 24.12 -11.82
N ILE A 502 11.98 23.18 -11.68
CA ILE A 502 11.88 21.83 -12.24
C ILE A 502 11.42 20.92 -11.11
N ALA A 503 10.34 20.18 -11.30
CA ALA A 503 9.82 19.28 -10.29
C ALA A 503 9.54 17.90 -10.87
N THR A 504 9.89 16.84 -10.15
CA THR A 504 9.35 15.50 -10.43
C THR A 504 7.89 15.43 -9.99
N ASN A 505 7.11 14.50 -10.56
CA ASN A 505 5.64 14.46 -10.47
C ASN A 505 5.05 14.62 -9.08
N MET A 506 5.63 13.95 -8.10
CA MET A 506 5.10 13.90 -6.73
C MET A 506 5.62 15.05 -5.87
N ALA A 507 6.67 15.74 -6.30
CA ALA A 507 7.24 16.83 -5.54
C ALA A 507 6.28 18.03 -5.46
N GLY A 508 6.05 18.53 -4.25
CA GLY A 508 5.13 19.63 -3.97
C GLY A 508 3.64 19.24 -3.96
N ARG A 509 3.28 17.95 -3.97
CA ARG A 509 1.88 17.52 -3.85
C ARG A 509 1.30 17.96 -2.50
N GLY A 510 0.05 18.44 -2.52
CA GLY A 510 -0.60 18.98 -1.32
C GLY A 510 -0.13 20.37 -0.89
N THR A 511 0.86 20.96 -1.59
CA THR A 511 1.35 22.33 -1.32
C THR A 511 0.83 23.33 -2.36
N ASP A 512 0.40 24.49 -1.90
CA ASP A 512 -0.15 25.54 -2.78
C ASP A 512 0.95 26.48 -3.29
N ILE A 513 0.94 26.76 -4.59
CA ILE A 513 1.83 27.75 -5.23
C ILE A 513 1.08 29.07 -5.27
N LYS A 514 1.50 30.03 -4.46
CA LYS A 514 0.92 31.37 -4.42
C LYS A 514 1.62 32.28 -5.41
N LEU A 515 0.83 32.95 -6.28
CA LEU A 515 1.37 33.89 -7.24
C LEU A 515 1.46 35.29 -6.63
N ASP A 516 2.55 36.00 -6.92
CA ASP A 516 2.63 37.42 -6.64
C ASP A 516 1.85 38.25 -7.72
N GLU A 517 1.69 39.55 -7.51
CA GLU A 517 0.93 40.38 -8.41
C GLU A 517 1.57 40.55 -9.80
N ASP A 518 2.90 40.53 -9.86
CA ASP A 518 3.64 40.71 -11.11
C ASP A 518 3.60 39.40 -11.92
N ALA A 519 3.66 38.24 -11.28
CA ALA A 519 3.42 36.95 -11.92
C ALA A 519 1.99 36.86 -12.52
N ARG A 520 0.98 37.34 -11.79
CA ARG A 520 -0.41 37.38 -12.33
C ARG A 520 -0.52 38.27 -13.58
N LYS A 521 0.14 39.43 -13.59
CA LYS A 521 0.19 40.32 -14.75
C LYS A 521 0.95 39.74 -15.92
N ALA A 522 1.99 38.90 -15.63
CA ALA A 522 2.79 38.22 -16.65
C ALA A 522 2.07 37.04 -17.30
N GLY A 523 0.85 36.68 -16.85
CA GLY A 523 0.05 35.60 -17.41
C GLY A 523 -0.13 34.41 -16.45
N GLY A 524 0.35 34.51 -15.18
CA GLY A 524 0.26 33.48 -14.17
C GLY A 524 1.23 32.35 -14.38
N LEU A 525 1.07 31.26 -13.61
CA LEU A 525 1.98 30.12 -13.65
C LEU A 525 1.85 29.36 -14.99
N LYS A 526 2.98 29.18 -15.67
CA LYS A 526 3.10 28.32 -16.85
C LYS A 526 3.57 26.94 -16.43
N VAL A 527 2.78 25.91 -16.74
CA VAL A 527 3.11 24.51 -16.48
C VAL A 527 3.55 23.83 -17.77
N ILE A 528 4.75 23.27 -17.76
CA ILE A 528 5.33 22.51 -18.88
C ILE A 528 5.50 21.07 -18.43
N GLY A 529 4.77 20.13 -19.05
CA GLY A 529 5.00 18.70 -18.90
C GLY A 529 6.00 18.23 -19.94
N THR A 530 7.08 17.54 -19.53
CA THR A 530 8.11 17.07 -20.46
C THR A 530 7.77 15.73 -21.10
N GLU A 531 6.76 15.05 -20.57
CA GLU A 531 6.22 13.77 -21.05
C GLU A 531 4.79 13.62 -20.56
N ARG A 532 4.00 12.76 -21.21
CA ARG A 532 2.72 12.30 -20.68
C ARG A 532 2.97 11.12 -19.73
N HIS A 533 2.27 11.13 -18.60
CA HIS A 533 2.32 10.07 -17.63
C HIS A 533 1.51 8.84 -18.05
N GLU A 534 1.66 7.75 -17.35
CA GLU A 534 0.87 6.54 -17.53
C GLU A 534 -0.64 6.77 -17.32
N SER A 535 -1.00 7.77 -16.51
CA SER A 535 -2.38 8.10 -16.19
C SER A 535 -2.70 9.56 -16.52
N ARG A 536 -3.86 9.79 -17.18
CA ARG A 536 -4.42 11.12 -17.45
C ARG A 536 -4.64 11.91 -16.16
N ARG A 537 -4.89 11.23 -15.09
CA ARG A 537 -5.10 11.80 -13.76
C ARG A 537 -3.85 12.56 -13.29
N ILE A 538 -2.67 11.97 -13.42
CA ILE A 538 -1.39 12.59 -13.04
C ILE A 538 -1.12 13.83 -13.90
N ASP A 539 -1.40 13.77 -15.20
CA ASP A 539 -1.31 14.92 -16.11
C ASP A 539 -2.24 16.07 -15.65
N ASN A 540 -3.47 15.73 -15.25
CA ASN A 540 -4.44 16.72 -14.75
C ASN A 540 -4.01 17.32 -13.40
N GLN A 541 -3.36 16.54 -12.53
CA GLN A 541 -2.77 17.05 -11.28
C GLN A 541 -1.62 18.02 -11.56
N LEU A 542 -0.77 17.73 -12.54
CA LEU A 542 0.29 18.66 -12.97
C LEU A 542 -0.30 19.95 -13.54
N ARG A 543 -1.26 19.88 -14.47
CA ARG A 543 -1.99 21.04 -14.98
C ARG A 543 -2.66 21.85 -13.87
N GLY A 544 -3.23 21.16 -12.88
CA GLY A 544 -3.91 21.74 -11.72
C GLY A 544 -3.01 22.55 -10.78
N ARG A 545 -1.70 22.56 -10.99
CA ARG A 545 -0.80 23.48 -10.28
C ARG A 545 -1.01 24.94 -10.70
N SER A 546 -1.53 25.18 -11.89
CA SER A 546 -1.82 26.50 -12.47
C SER A 546 -3.32 26.78 -12.55
N GLY A 547 -3.71 28.06 -12.61
CA GLY A 547 -5.09 28.52 -12.78
C GLY A 547 -5.97 28.29 -11.55
N ARG A 548 -5.44 28.47 -10.34
CA ARG A 548 -6.13 28.27 -9.06
C ARG A 548 -6.91 29.52 -8.68
N GLN A 549 -8.09 29.33 -8.06
CA GLN A 549 -8.94 30.41 -7.54
C GLN A 549 -9.18 31.56 -8.53
N GLY A 550 -9.26 31.25 -9.83
CA GLY A 550 -9.46 32.23 -10.89
C GLY A 550 -8.20 33.00 -11.32
N ASP A 551 -7.01 32.59 -10.88
CA ASP A 551 -5.75 33.13 -11.39
C ASP A 551 -5.56 32.73 -12.87
N PRO A 552 -4.92 33.59 -13.70
CA PRO A 552 -4.51 33.23 -15.04
C PRO A 552 -3.43 32.12 -14.99
N GLY A 553 -3.22 31.46 -16.11
CA GLY A 553 -2.18 30.44 -16.23
C GLY A 553 -2.24 29.69 -17.54
N GLU A 554 -1.23 28.93 -17.81
CA GLU A 554 -1.10 28.14 -19.04
C GLU A 554 -0.54 26.74 -18.73
N SER A 555 -0.93 25.74 -19.54
CA SER A 555 -0.31 24.41 -19.49
C SER A 555 -0.05 23.88 -20.89
N ARG A 556 1.08 23.17 -21.05
CA ARG A 556 1.43 22.48 -22.29
C ARG A 556 2.29 21.27 -22.02
N PHE A 557 2.06 20.16 -22.75
CA PHE A 557 2.90 18.99 -22.74
C PHE A 557 3.77 18.91 -23.99
N TYR A 558 5.03 18.53 -23.81
CA TYR A 558 6.02 18.28 -24.83
C TYR A 558 6.34 16.81 -24.89
N ILE A 559 6.14 16.18 -26.03
CA ILE A 559 6.17 14.73 -26.20
C ILE A 559 7.14 14.37 -27.32
N SER A 560 7.85 13.24 -27.16
CA SER A 560 8.66 12.65 -28.20
C SER A 560 8.13 11.27 -28.58
N LEU A 561 8.35 10.86 -29.83
CA LEU A 561 8.09 9.48 -30.25
C LEU A 561 8.98 8.46 -29.55
N GLU A 562 10.11 8.90 -29.00
CA GLU A 562 11.05 8.08 -28.22
C GLU A 562 10.66 7.98 -26.74
N ASP A 563 9.60 8.67 -26.28
CA ASP A 563 9.13 8.55 -24.90
C ASP A 563 8.54 7.17 -24.66
N ASP A 564 8.71 6.63 -23.46
CA ASP A 564 8.34 5.24 -23.12
C ASP A 564 6.86 4.96 -23.36
N LEU A 565 5.97 5.90 -23.08
CA LEU A 565 4.55 5.80 -23.39
C LEU A 565 4.31 5.55 -24.90
N MET A 566 5.03 6.25 -25.75
CA MET A 566 4.90 6.13 -27.22
C MET A 566 5.57 4.87 -27.72
N ARG A 567 6.72 4.50 -27.18
CA ARG A 567 7.47 3.29 -27.55
C ARG A 567 6.71 2.01 -27.20
N LEU A 568 6.15 1.93 -25.98
CA LEU A 568 5.53 0.70 -25.47
C LEU A 568 4.06 0.54 -25.89
N PHE A 569 3.33 1.65 -26.00
CA PHE A 569 1.87 1.64 -26.20
C PHE A 569 1.42 2.41 -27.43
N GLY A 570 2.34 3.07 -28.14
CA GLY A 570 2.05 3.70 -29.42
C GLY A 570 1.72 2.64 -30.49
N SER A 571 0.60 2.82 -31.21
CA SER A 571 0.27 1.87 -32.27
C SER A 571 1.24 2.01 -33.44
N GLU A 572 1.61 0.89 -34.10
CA GLU A 572 2.42 0.92 -35.35
C GLU A 572 1.82 1.84 -36.44
N ARG A 573 0.49 1.96 -36.45
CA ARG A 573 -0.21 2.87 -37.35
C ARG A 573 0.15 4.33 -37.11
N LEU A 574 0.36 4.68 -35.85
CA LEU A 574 0.74 6.03 -35.42
C LEU A 574 2.18 6.32 -35.86
N MET A 575 3.10 5.35 -35.68
CA MET A 575 4.49 5.47 -36.12
C MET A 575 4.56 5.60 -37.65
N LYS A 576 3.86 4.75 -38.40
CA LYS A 576 3.77 4.81 -39.89
C LYS A 576 3.13 6.13 -40.36
N MET A 577 2.17 6.69 -39.62
CA MET A 577 1.58 7.98 -39.97
C MET A 577 2.57 9.13 -39.78
N PHE A 578 3.40 9.08 -38.73
CA PHE A 578 4.49 10.04 -38.53
C PHE A 578 5.55 9.99 -39.63
N GLU A 579 5.94 8.77 -40.03
CA GLU A 579 6.88 8.59 -41.13
C GLU A 579 6.30 9.11 -42.45
N ALA A 580 5.01 8.87 -42.71
CA ALA A 580 4.32 9.31 -43.91
C ALA A 580 4.09 10.83 -43.98
N LEU A 581 4.00 11.53 -42.84
CA LEU A 581 3.86 12.98 -42.79
C LEU A 581 5.15 13.73 -43.14
N GLY A 582 6.30 13.03 -43.21
CA GLY A 582 7.57 13.60 -43.70
C GLY A 582 8.02 14.86 -42.94
N VAL A 583 7.75 14.97 -41.66
CA VAL A 583 8.01 16.16 -40.86
C VAL A 583 9.51 16.44 -40.80
N PRO A 584 9.98 17.66 -41.15
CA PRO A 584 11.37 18.05 -41.03
C PRO A 584 11.86 17.94 -39.58
N GLU A 585 13.16 17.70 -39.40
CA GLU A 585 13.78 17.76 -38.08
C GLU A 585 13.63 19.15 -37.46
N GLY A 586 13.19 19.18 -36.18
CA GLY A 586 13.02 20.39 -35.38
C GLY A 586 11.66 21.08 -35.51
N GLU A 587 10.74 20.59 -36.34
CA GLU A 587 9.38 21.13 -36.41
C GLU A 587 8.45 20.38 -35.45
N GLN A 588 7.68 21.17 -34.68
CA GLN A 588 6.63 20.62 -33.81
C GLN A 588 5.38 20.26 -34.62
N ILE A 589 4.75 19.18 -34.23
CA ILE A 589 3.45 18.77 -34.78
C ILE A 589 2.38 19.05 -33.74
N GLU A 590 1.46 19.93 -34.09
CA GLU A 590 0.25 20.17 -33.31
C GLU A 590 -0.94 19.60 -34.08
N HIS A 591 -1.48 18.48 -33.61
CA HIS A 591 -2.68 17.94 -34.25
C HIS A 591 -3.56 17.22 -33.23
N LYS A 592 -4.85 17.56 -33.18
CA LYS A 592 -5.83 16.95 -32.27
C LYS A 592 -5.90 15.43 -32.35
N MET A 593 -5.63 14.85 -33.53
CA MET A 593 -5.60 13.40 -33.69
C MET A 593 -4.46 12.73 -32.91
N LEU A 594 -3.31 13.41 -32.74
CA LEU A 594 -2.18 12.90 -31.98
C LEU A 594 -2.46 12.91 -30.49
N SER A 595 -2.93 14.04 -29.96
CA SER A 595 -3.35 14.14 -28.56
C SER A 595 -4.42 13.09 -28.22
N SER A 596 -5.38 12.85 -29.13
CA SER A 596 -6.39 11.82 -28.96
C SER A 596 -5.82 10.39 -29.01
N ALA A 597 -4.78 10.16 -29.78
CA ALA A 597 -4.14 8.85 -29.88
C ALA A 597 -3.30 8.56 -28.61
N ILE A 598 -2.61 9.56 -28.09
CA ILE A 598 -1.86 9.48 -26.83
C ILE A 598 -2.82 9.21 -25.67
N GLU A 599 -3.96 9.94 -25.61
CA GLU A 599 -4.99 9.71 -24.61
C GLU A 599 -5.55 8.27 -24.66
N LYS A 600 -5.74 7.70 -25.86
CA LYS A 600 -6.14 6.29 -26.00
C LYS A 600 -5.06 5.32 -25.50
N ALA A 601 -3.78 5.63 -25.71
CA ALA A 601 -2.69 4.83 -25.16
C ALA A 601 -2.70 4.86 -23.62
N GLN A 602 -2.85 6.04 -23.02
CA GLN A 602 -3.02 6.19 -21.57
C GLN A 602 -4.22 5.39 -21.05
N MET A 603 -5.38 5.50 -21.72
CA MET A 603 -6.57 4.71 -21.34
C MET A 603 -6.33 3.21 -21.36
N LYS A 604 -5.52 2.71 -22.33
CA LYS A 604 -5.16 1.29 -22.38
C LYS A 604 -4.32 0.89 -21.18
N ILE A 605 -3.35 1.72 -20.80
CA ILE A 605 -2.50 1.47 -19.61
C ILE A 605 -3.35 1.53 -18.33
N GLU A 606 -4.19 2.56 -18.18
CA GLU A 606 -5.12 2.68 -17.05
C GLU A 606 -5.98 1.41 -16.91
N THR A 607 -6.51 0.90 -18.03
CA THR A 607 -7.32 -0.34 -18.05
C THR A 607 -6.50 -1.57 -17.64
N ASN A 608 -5.26 -1.70 -18.13
CA ASN A 608 -4.38 -2.81 -17.74
C ASN A 608 -4.04 -2.74 -16.25
N ASN A 609 -3.67 -1.56 -15.76
CA ASN A 609 -3.36 -1.34 -14.34
C ASN A 609 -4.56 -1.63 -13.43
N TYR A 610 -5.78 -1.24 -13.87
CA TYR A 610 -7.00 -1.61 -13.18
C TYR A 610 -7.19 -3.14 -13.13
N GLY A 611 -6.98 -3.83 -14.26
CA GLY A 611 -7.05 -5.29 -14.32
C GLY A 611 -6.04 -5.98 -13.38
N LEU A 612 -4.83 -5.45 -13.26
CA LEU A 612 -3.83 -5.97 -12.32
C LEU A 612 -4.29 -5.79 -10.85
N ARG A 613 -4.82 -4.61 -10.48
CA ARG A 613 -5.36 -4.37 -9.14
C ARG A 613 -6.59 -5.23 -8.84
N GLU A 614 -7.48 -5.40 -9.81
CA GLU A 614 -8.65 -6.29 -9.68
C GLU A 614 -8.24 -7.75 -9.46
N ASN A 615 -7.23 -8.22 -10.19
CA ASN A 615 -6.70 -9.57 -10.00
C ASN A 615 -6.05 -9.73 -8.62
N LEU A 616 -5.22 -8.77 -8.21
CA LEU A 616 -4.64 -8.78 -6.86
C LEU A 616 -5.72 -8.89 -5.79
N LEU A 617 -6.79 -8.11 -5.93
CA LEU A 617 -7.90 -8.12 -4.97
C LEU A 617 -8.62 -9.47 -4.94
N LYS A 618 -8.87 -10.11 -6.11
CA LYS A 618 -9.54 -11.43 -6.18
C LYS A 618 -8.79 -12.52 -5.43
N TYR A 619 -7.46 -12.50 -5.47
CA TYR A 619 -6.63 -13.42 -4.68
C TYR A 619 -6.61 -13.03 -3.20
N ASP A 620 -6.46 -11.74 -2.88
CA ASP A 620 -6.40 -11.28 -1.49
C ASP A 620 -7.76 -11.35 -0.76
N GLU A 621 -8.90 -11.40 -1.49
CA GLU A 621 -10.22 -11.65 -0.87
C GLU A 621 -10.24 -12.97 -0.11
N VAL A 622 -9.64 -14.03 -0.67
CA VAL A 622 -9.54 -15.34 0.00
C VAL A 622 -8.69 -15.23 1.26
N ASN A 623 -7.52 -14.63 1.14
CA ASN A 623 -6.64 -14.39 2.28
C ASN A 623 -7.31 -13.50 3.34
N ASN A 624 -8.15 -12.55 2.91
CA ASN A 624 -8.85 -11.65 3.82
C ASN A 624 -9.93 -12.36 4.63
N GLU A 625 -10.72 -13.26 4.01
CA GLU A 625 -11.71 -14.08 4.71
C GLU A 625 -11.04 -14.95 5.79
N GLN A 626 -9.94 -15.61 5.45
CA GLN A 626 -9.16 -16.43 6.38
C GLN A 626 -8.53 -15.57 7.50
N ARG A 627 -7.98 -14.40 7.13
CA ARG A 627 -7.42 -13.42 8.08
C ARG A 627 -8.45 -12.97 9.11
N GLU A 628 -9.67 -12.67 8.67
CA GLU A 628 -10.75 -12.25 9.57
C GLU A 628 -11.09 -13.32 10.59
N ILE A 629 -11.14 -14.58 10.17
CA ILE A 629 -11.39 -15.71 11.07
C ILE A 629 -10.26 -15.83 12.12
N ILE A 630 -9.03 -15.87 11.68
CA ILE A 630 -7.86 -16.03 12.57
C ILE A 630 -7.72 -14.83 13.52
N TYR A 631 -7.90 -13.61 13.02
CA TYR A 631 -7.82 -12.41 13.86
C TYR A 631 -8.97 -12.32 14.87
N ALA A 632 -10.15 -12.81 14.50
CA ALA A 632 -11.28 -12.90 15.44
C ALA A 632 -11.01 -13.94 16.54
N GLU A 633 -10.50 -15.11 16.21
CA GLU A 633 -10.12 -16.13 17.19
C GLU A 633 -9.01 -15.61 18.12
N ARG A 634 -7.98 -15.01 17.54
CA ARG A 634 -6.89 -14.39 18.29
C ARG A 634 -7.38 -13.29 19.23
N ARG A 635 -8.35 -12.50 18.79
CA ARG A 635 -8.96 -11.45 19.60
C ARG A 635 -9.71 -11.98 20.82
N LYS A 636 -10.44 -13.08 20.68
CA LYS A 636 -11.11 -13.76 21.82
C LYS A 636 -10.11 -14.16 22.90
N VAL A 637 -8.96 -14.68 22.48
CA VAL A 637 -7.88 -15.05 23.40
C VAL A 637 -7.33 -13.83 24.14
N LEU A 638 -7.12 -12.71 23.42
CA LEU A 638 -6.62 -11.45 24.01
C LEU A 638 -7.67 -10.78 24.92
N ASP A 639 -8.94 -10.86 24.59
CA ASP A 639 -10.03 -10.27 25.39
C ASP A 639 -10.29 -11.05 26.69
N GLY A 640 -9.70 -12.21 26.86
CA GLY A 640 -9.75 -12.97 28.09
C GLY A 640 -10.96 -13.90 28.22
N ASP A 641 -11.53 -14.32 27.08
CA ASP A 641 -12.58 -15.34 27.05
C ASP A 641 -12.17 -16.62 27.81
N ASN A 642 -13.15 -17.39 28.28
CA ASN A 642 -12.90 -18.61 29.02
C ASN A 642 -12.17 -19.66 28.14
N MET A 643 -10.85 -19.73 28.29
CA MET A 643 -10.01 -20.62 27.48
C MET A 643 -10.27 -22.09 27.77
N ARG A 644 -10.70 -22.42 29.02
CA ARG A 644 -10.96 -23.80 29.40
C ARG A 644 -11.98 -24.48 28.51
N ASP A 645 -13.13 -23.83 28.26
CA ASP A 645 -14.19 -24.37 27.43
C ASP A 645 -13.72 -24.59 25.99
N LEU A 646 -12.88 -23.67 25.47
CA LEU A 646 -12.29 -23.80 24.15
C LEU A 646 -11.31 -24.98 24.08
N VAL A 647 -10.43 -25.13 25.06
CA VAL A 647 -9.47 -26.25 25.11
C VAL A 647 -10.20 -27.61 25.26
N LEU A 648 -11.23 -27.71 26.12
CA LEU A 648 -12.04 -28.91 26.25
C LEU A 648 -12.75 -29.26 24.94
N LYS A 649 -13.24 -28.26 24.21
CA LYS A 649 -13.79 -28.46 22.87
C LYS A 649 -12.72 -28.98 21.91
N MET A 650 -11.53 -28.42 21.88
CA MET A 650 -10.41 -28.88 21.04
C MET A 650 -10.07 -30.34 21.34
N ILE A 651 -10.01 -30.72 22.61
CA ILE A 651 -9.76 -32.11 23.04
C ILE A 651 -10.84 -33.06 22.52
N THR A 652 -12.11 -32.67 22.66
CA THR A 652 -13.24 -33.48 22.18
C THR A 652 -13.26 -33.63 20.66
N ASP A 653 -12.96 -32.56 19.94
CA ASP A 653 -12.91 -32.57 18.48
C ASP A 653 -11.78 -33.48 17.96
N ILE A 654 -10.60 -33.46 18.59
CA ILE A 654 -9.49 -34.36 18.25
C ILE A 654 -9.87 -35.84 18.44
N VAL A 655 -10.49 -36.17 19.56
CA VAL A 655 -10.94 -37.55 19.83
C VAL A 655 -11.99 -37.99 18.81
N GLU A 656 -12.97 -37.13 18.52
CA GLU A 656 -14.00 -37.42 17.50
C GLU A 656 -13.40 -37.68 16.14
N ASN A 657 -12.56 -36.78 15.68
CA ASN A 657 -11.94 -36.87 14.37
C ASN A 657 -11.06 -38.12 14.25
N ALA A 658 -10.23 -38.40 15.25
CA ALA A 658 -9.36 -39.57 15.22
C ALA A 658 -10.17 -40.90 15.15
N VAL A 659 -11.25 -41.01 15.93
CA VAL A 659 -12.14 -42.18 15.86
C VAL A 659 -12.89 -42.24 14.53
N ASP A 660 -13.29 -41.12 13.97
CA ASP A 660 -13.98 -41.09 12.65
C ASP A 660 -13.05 -41.48 11.51
N MET A 661 -11.77 -41.12 11.58
CA MET A 661 -10.76 -41.49 10.57
C MET A 661 -10.38 -42.94 10.63
N SER A 662 -10.23 -43.51 11.86
CA SER A 662 -9.75 -44.89 12.05
C SER A 662 -10.86 -45.94 11.99
N ILE A 663 -12.12 -45.59 12.25
CA ILE A 663 -13.22 -46.54 12.39
C ILE A 663 -14.42 -46.07 11.53
N SER A 664 -14.84 -46.93 10.59
CA SER A 664 -16.07 -46.71 9.81
C SER A 664 -17.32 -47.17 10.60
N ASP A 665 -18.46 -46.51 10.38
CA ASP A 665 -19.72 -46.81 11.06
C ASP A 665 -20.26 -48.25 10.78
N GLU A 666 -19.84 -48.87 9.68
CA GLU A 666 -20.29 -50.18 9.24
C GLU A 666 -19.37 -51.34 9.71
N GLN A 667 -18.24 -51.04 10.37
CA GLN A 667 -17.27 -52.06 10.81
C GLN A 667 -17.67 -52.71 12.14
N SER A 668 -17.39 -54.01 12.27
CA SER A 668 -17.48 -54.68 13.57
C SER A 668 -16.26 -54.34 14.43
N VAL A 669 -16.36 -54.48 15.77
CA VAL A 669 -15.27 -54.13 16.70
C VAL A 669 -13.98 -54.95 16.42
N SER A 670 -14.10 -56.16 15.92
CA SER A 670 -12.94 -57.01 15.53
C SER A 670 -12.19 -56.48 14.31
N ASP A 671 -12.83 -55.61 13.52
CA ASP A 671 -12.27 -55.06 12.28
C ASP A 671 -11.76 -53.61 12.43
N TRP A 672 -11.88 -53.07 13.65
CA TRP A 672 -11.39 -51.74 13.95
C TRP A 672 -9.86 -51.65 13.93
N ASP A 673 -9.34 -50.59 13.32
CA ASP A 673 -7.90 -50.34 13.30
C ASP A 673 -7.44 -49.61 14.57
N TRP A 674 -7.29 -50.40 15.62
CA TRP A 674 -6.79 -49.90 16.90
C TRP A 674 -5.35 -49.36 16.83
N ALA A 675 -4.56 -49.81 15.88
CA ALA A 675 -3.17 -49.36 15.71
C ALA A 675 -3.16 -47.94 15.12
N GLU A 676 -3.99 -47.67 14.11
CA GLU A 676 -4.11 -46.34 13.54
C GLU A 676 -4.70 -45.35 14.53
N LEU A 677 -5.73 -45.75 15.27
CA LEU A 677 -6.31 -44.92 16.33
C LEU A 677 -5.29 -44.50 17.40
N ASN A 678 -4.45 -45.47 17.86
CA ASN A 678 -3.38 -45.16 18.78
C ASN A 678 -2.34 -44.22 18.16
N ASN A 679 -1.98 -44.42 16.90
CA ASN A 679 -1.01 -43.59 16.22
C ASN A 679 -1.50 -42.13 16.07
N LEU A 680 -2.80 -41.93 15.93
CA LEU A 680 -3.41 -40.59 15.80
C LEU A 680 -3.57 -39.91 17.18
N LEU A 681 -3.99 -40.63 18.22
CA LEU A 681 -4.36 -40.02 19.50
C LEU A 681 -3.22 -39.97 20.52
N THR A 682 -2.45 -41.05 20.68
CA THR A 682 -1.47 -41.15 21.77
C THR A 682 -0.34 -40.09 21.70
N PRO A 683 0.14 -39.66 20.53
CA PRO A 683 1.15 -38.60 20.45
C PRO A 683 0.63 -37.23 20.88
N VAL A 684 -0.68 -37.01 20.79
CA VAL A 684 -1.34 -35.72 21.12
C VAL A 684 -1.86 -35.73 22.56
N ILE A 685 -2.62 -36.76 22.90
CA ILE A 685 -3.22 -36.94 24.23
C ILE A 685 -2.61 -38.24 24.84
N PRO A 686 -1.92 -38.18 25.97
CA PRO A 686 -1.22 -39.33 26.56
C PRO A 686 -2.18 -40.35 27.21
N LEU A 687 -3.06 -40.88 26.38
CA LEU A 687 -4.02 -41.91 26.80
C LEU A 687 -3.31 -43.25 27.04
N GLN A 688 -3.96 -44.10 27.83
CA GLN A 688 -3.56 -45.50 27.92
C GLN A 688 -3.68 -46.20 26.57
N PRO A 689 -2.92 -47.28 26.26
CA PRO A 689 -3.06 -47.94 24.98
C PRO A 689 -4.50 -48.36 24.70
N ILE A 690 -5.02 -47.85 23.58
CA ILE A 690 -6.42 -48.04 23.17
C ILE A 690 -6.54 -49.41 22.48
N ASN A 691 -7.28 -50.29 23.07
CA ASN A 691 -7.52 -51.65 22.56
C ASN A 691 -8.85 -52.19 23.12
N GLU A 692 -9.33 -53.32 22.63
CA GLU A 692 -10.57 -53.96 23.06
C GLU A 692 -10.55 -54.39 24.54
N GLU A 693 -9.37 -54.69 25.09
CA GLU A 693 -9.25 -55.09 26.50
C GLU A 693 -9.43 -53.93 27.47
N ASN A 694 -8.84 -52.79 27.14
CA ASN A 694 -8.90 -51.58 27.96
C ASN A 694 -10.19 -50.78 27.74
N HIS A 695 -10.79 -50.89 26.53
CA HIS A 695 -12.01 -50.16 26.12
C HIS A 695 -13.06 -51.14 25.60
N PRO A 696 -13.72 -51.89 26.47
CA PRO A 696 -14.74 -52.88 26.10
C PRO A 696 -16.05 -52.18 25.67
N VAL A 697 -16.17 -51.84 24.42
CA VAL A 697 -17.34 -51.15 23.84
C VAL A 697 -17.88 -51.94 22.65
N SER A 698 -19.17 -51.75 22.37
CA SER A 698 -19.84 -52.46 21.27
C SER A 698 -20.13 -51.56 20.05
N LYS A 699 -19.99 -50.23 20.23
CA LYS A 699 -20.32 -49.25 19.20
C LYS A 699 -19.29 -48.13 19.17
N LYS A 700 -19.04 -47.59 17.99
CA LYS A 700 -18.17 -46.45 17.74
C LYS A 700 -18.50 -45.23 18.63
N ASN A 701 -19.79 -44.90 18.79
CA ASN A 701 -20.22 -43.78 19.64
C ASN A 701 -19.93 -43.99 21.14
N GLU A 702 -19.96 -45.26 21.61
CA GLU A 702 -19.60 -45.58 22.98
C GLU A 702 -18.07 -45.39 23.21
N LEU A 703 -17.25 -45.77 22.22
CA LEU A 703 -15.83 -45.52 22.23
C LEU A 703 -15.51 -44.01 22.23
N LYS A 704 -16.15 -43.25 21.37
CA LYS A 704 -16.00 -41.79 21.37
C LYS A 704 -16.30 -41.15 22.72
N HIS A 705 -17.40 -41.58 23.36
CA HIS A 705 -17.78 -41.05 24.66
C HIS A 705 -16.76 -41.43 25.74
N MET A 706 -16.33 -42.66 25.78
CA MET A 706 -15.36 -43.13 26.76
C MET A 706 -14.01 -42.44 26.62
N LEU A 707 -13.46 -42.33 25.39
CA LEU A 707 -12.20 -41.64 25.13
C LEU A 707 -12.26 -40.16 25.43
N LYS A 708 -13.41 -39.49 25.17
CA LYS A 708 -13.61 -38.08 25.55
C LYS A 708 -13.60 -37.87 27.05
N GLU A 709 -14.31 -38.74 27.82
CA GLU A 709 -14.32 -38.62 29.27
C GLU A 709 -12.93 -38.88 29.86
N GLU A 710 -12.19 -39.86 29.31
CA GLU A 710 -10.81 -40.14 29.74
C GLU A 710 -9.86 -38.98 29.42
N ALA A 711 -9.94 -38.41 28.21
CA ALA A 711 -9.13 -37.26 27.80
C ALA A 711 -9.42 -36.01 28.66
N ILE A 712 -10.71 -35.70 28.90
CA ILE A 712 -11.11 -34.61 29.78
C ILE A 712 -10.59 -34.81 31.20
N LYS A 713 -10.72 -36.03 31.75
CA LYS A 713 -10.22 -36.33 33.08
C LYS A 713 -8.70 -36.19 33.17
N LEU A 714 -7.95 -36.65 32.17
CA LEU A 714 -6.50 -36.44 32.12
C LEU A 714 -6.13 -34.94 32.09
N TYR A 715 -6.93 -34.14 31.38
CA TYR A 715 -6.71 -32.70 31.36
C TYR A 715 -6.99 -32.07 32.73
N GLU A 716 -8.05 -32.46 33.40
CA GLU A 716 -8.38 -32.00 34.78
C GLU A 716 -7.29 -32.42 35.79
N GLU A 717 -6.76 -33.65 35.68
CA GLU A 717 -5.61 -34.10 36.49
C GLU A 717 -4.36 -33.25 36.21
N LYS A 718 -4.17 -32.83 34.94
CA LYS A 718 -3.10 -31.92 34.54
C LYS A 718 -3.31 -30.49 35.12
N GLU A 719 -4.53 -29.93 35.04
CA GLU A 719 -4.87 -28.67 35.69
C GLU A 719 -4.59 -28.69 37.20
N ALA A 720 -4.90 -29.78 37.89
CA ALA A 720 -4.68 -29.94 39.31
C ALA A 720 -3.21 -29.97 39.74
N GLN A 721 -2.26 -30.16 38.84
CA GLN A 721 -0.83 -30.09 39.13
C GLN A 721 -0.33 -28.64 39.30
N PHE A 722 -1.10 -27.63 38.85
CA PHE A 722 -0.74 -26.22 38.99
C PHE A 722 -1.34 -25.62 40.27
N PRO A 723 -0.59 -24.76 40.96
CA PRO A 723 -1.02 -24.20 42.24
C PRO A 723 -2.16 -23.18 42.12
N ASP A 724 -2.34 -22.59 40.95
CA ASP A 724 -3.35 -21.53 40.69
C ASP A 724 -4.05 -21.75 39.36
N ALA A 725 -5.37 -21.77 39.37
CA ALA A 725 -6.20 -21.92 38.18
C ALA A 725 -5.98 -20.78 37.16
N GLU A 726 -5.74 -19.55 37.58
CA GLU A 726 -5.47 -18.42 36.69
C GLU A 726 -4.13 -18.60 35.94
N GLN A 727 -3.16 -19.22 36.59
CA GLN A 727 -1.89 -19.56 35.93
C GLN A 727 -2.12 -20.55 34.77
N VAL A 728 -3.00 -21.55 34.94
CA VAL A 728 -3.37 -22.46 33.84
C VAL A 728 -4.04 -21.71 32.72
N ARG A 729 -4.97 -20.79 33.02
CA ARG A 729 -5.64 -19.96 31.98
C ARG A 729 -4.64 -19.12 31.21
N GLU A 730 -3.64 -18.54 31.88
CA GLU A 730 -2.60 -17.76 31.20
C GLU A 730 -1.71 -18.66 30.34
N ILE A 731 -1.36 -19.87 30.80
CA ILE A 731 -0.62 -20.85 30.00
C ILE A 731 -1.40 -21.22 28.72
N GLU A 732 -2.70 -21.49 28.84
CA GLU A 732 -3.57 -21.78 27.68
C GLU A 732 -3.55 -20.63 26.69
N ARG A 733 -3.67 -19.37 27.14
CA ARG A 733 -3.58 -18.17 26.29
C ARG A 733 -2.23 -18.08 25.59
N VAL A 734 -1.14 -18.24 26.34
CA VAL A 734 0.23 -18.16 25.77
C VAL A 734 0.46 -19.22 24.71
N VAL A 735 0.09 -20.45 25.01
CA VAL A 735 0.26 -21.58 24.08
C VAL A 735 -0.58 -21.35 22.81
N LEU A 736 -1.85 -21.03 22.99
CA LEU A 736 -2.77 -20.86 21.86
C LEU A 736 -2.35 -19.68 20.97
N LEU A 737 -1.99 -18.52 21.53
CA LEU A 737 -1.49 -17.38 20.75
C LEU A 737 -0.23 -17.75 19.97
N LYS A 738 0.73 -18.42 20.61
CA LYS A 738 1.98 -18.80 19.96
C LYS A 738 1.78 -19.81 18.82
N VAL A 739 0.89 -20.77 19.00
CA VAL A 739 0.56 -21.76 17.96
C VAL A 739 -0.18 -21.10 16.81
N ILE A 740 -1.22 -20.29 17.10
CA ILE A 740 -1.94 -19.54 16.07
C ILE A 740 -0.97 -18.68 15.26
N ASP A 741 -0.13 -17.87 15.90
CA ASP A 741 0.78 -16.96 15.23
C ASP A 741 1.78 -17.70 14.34
N ASN A 742 2.36 -18.81 14.84
CA ASN A 742 3.31 -19.62 14.05
C ASN A 742 2.64 -20.26 12.83
N LYS A 743 1.47 -20.89 13.02
CA LYS A 743 0.76 -21.56 11.91
C LYS A 743 0.25 -20.55 10.88
N TRP A 744 -0.28 -19.43 11.34
CA TRP A 744 -0.76 -18.36 10.47
C TRP A 744 0.36 -17.74 9.62
N MET A 745 1.53 -17.44 10.21
CA MET A 745 2.68 -16.94 9.46
C MET A 745 3.19 -17.94 8.42
N ASN A 746 3.18 -19.24 8.72
CA ASN A 746 3.54 -20.27 7.74
C ASN A 746 2.50 -20.32 6.61
N HIS A 747 1.22 -20.29 6.98
CA HIS A 747 0.13 -20.31 6.02
C HIS A 747 0.14 -19.12 5.05
N ILE A 748 0.47 -17.91 5.51
CA ILE A 748 0.64 -16.75 4.61
C ILE A 748 1.73 -17.03 3.56
N ASP A 749 2.86 -17.60 3.99
CA ASP A 749 3.97 -17.94 3.10
C ASP A 749 3.56 -19.02 2.09
N ASP A 750 2.87 -20.06 2.55
CA ASP A 750 2.34 -21.13 1.69
C ASP A 750 1.31 -20.61 0.67
N MET A 751 0.46 -19.65 1.07
CA MET A 751 -0.52 -19.00 0.20
C MET A 751 0.14 -18.09 -0.86
N ASP A 752 1.23 -17.42 -0.52
CA ASP A 752 2.01 -16.64 -1.49
C ASP A 752 2.66 -17.57 -2.52
N GLN A 753 3.23 -18.72 -2.11
CA GLN A 753 3.79 -19.74 -3.02
C GLN A 753 2.70 -20.35 -3.92
N LEU A 754 1.52 -20.67 -3.35
CA LEU A 754 0.39 -21.16 -4.14
C LEU A 754 -0.01 -20.16 -5.23
N ARG A 755 -0.08 -18.86 -4.90
CA ARG A 755 -0.45 -17.82 -5.86
C ARG A 755 0.52 -17.73 -7.04
N GLU A 756 1.82 -17.92 -6.81
CA GLU A 756 2.83 -17.89 -7.86
C GLU A 756 2.70 -19.09 -8.82
N GLY A 757 2.43 -20.28 -8.27
CA GLY A 757 2.32 -21.51 -9.05
C GLY A 757 0.98 -21.68 -9.79
N ILE A 758 -0.11 -21.12 -9.26
CA ILE A 758 -1.48 -21.41 -9.71
C ILE A 758 -1.75 -20.93 -11.14
N GLY A 759 -1.00 -19.93 -11.63
CA GLY A 759 -1.14 -19.41 -12.99
C GLY A 759 -0.93 -20.47 -14.08
N LEU A 760 -0.14 -21.52 -13.80
CA LEU A 760 0.10 -22.64 -14.71
C LEU A 760 -1.17 -23.49 -14.97
N GLN A 761 -2.15 -23.47 -14.08
CA GLN A 761 -3.43 -24.18 -14.24
C GLN A 761 -4.25 -23.64 -15.44
N ALA A 762 -3.96 -22.40 -15.89
CA ALA A 762 -4.58 -21.85 -17.10
C ALA A 762 -4.26 -22.67 -18.35
N TYR A 763 -3.10 -23.32 -18.44
CA TYR A 763 -2.75 -24.21 -19.54
C TYR A 763 -3.65 -25.47 -19.57
N GLY A 764 -4.13 -25.92 -18.40
CA GLY A 764 -5.10 -27.00 -18.25
C GLY A 764 -6.55 -26.58 -18.47
N GLN A 765 -6.82 -25.38 -19.01
CA GLN A 765 -8.15 -24.79 -19.19
C GLN A 765 -8.97 -24.64 -17.88
N ARG A 766 -8.29 -24.57 -16.73
CA ARG A 766 -8.92 -24.31 -15.44
C ARG A 766 -8.80 -22.82 -15.10
N ASP A 767 -9.81 -22.28 -14.44
CA ASP A 767 -9.74 -20.90 -13.94
C ASP A 767 -8.78 -20.83 -12.74
N PRO A 768 -7.63 -20.14 -12.85
CA PRO A 768 -6.66 -20.08 -11.76
C PRO A 768 -7.22 -19.53 -10.45
N VAL A 769 -8.20 -18.61 -10.50
CA VAL A 769 -8.82 -18.04 -9.29
C VAL A 769 -9.68 -19.08 -8.57
N VAL A 770 -10.40 -19.93 -9.32
CA VAL A 770 -11.23 -20.99 -8.74
C VAL A 770 -10.33 -22.06 -8.10
N GLU A 771 -9.29 -22.51 -8.81
CA GLU A 771 -8.34 -23.49 -8.29
C GLU A 771 -7.61 -22.96 -7.04
N TYR A 772 -7.22 -21.67 -7.07
CA TYR A 772 -6.65 -21.02 -5.90
C TYR A 772 -7.58 -21.05 -4.70
N LYS A 773 -8.87 -20.73 -4.88
CA LYS A 773 -9.87 -20.76 -3.81
C LYS A 773 -10.04 -22.16 -3.21
N MET A 774 -10.06 -23.19 -4.06
CA MET A 774 -10.20 -24.58 -3.59
C MET A 774 -8.97 -25.01 -2.78
N SER A 775 -7.77 -24.86 -3.32
CA SER A 775 -6.52 -25.21 -2.63
C SER A 775 -6.34 -24.39 -1.34
N ALA A 776 -6.66 -23.10 -1.37
CA ALA A 776 -6.60 -22.24 -0.20
C ALA A 776 -7.53 -22.69 0.93
N TYR A 777 -8.73 -23.18 0.59
CA TYR A 777 -9.66 -23.72 1.57
C TYR A 777 -9.12 -25.00 2.22
N GLU A 778 -8.60 -25.93 1.44
CA GLU A 778 -7.99 -27.17 1.95
C GLU A 778 -6.79 -26.88 2.86
N MET A 779 -5.93 -25.96 2.45
CA MET A 779 -4.76 -25.54 3.25
C MET A 779 -5.18 -24.86 4.57
N PHE A 780 -6.25 -24.07 4.54
CA PHE A 780 -6.77 -23.41 5.73
C PHE A 780 -7.40 -24.39 6.71
N GLU A 781 -8.17 -25.37 6.24
CA GLU A 781 -8.70 -26.45 7.07
C GLU A 781 -7.57 -27.27 7.72
N ALA A 782 -6.54 -27.62 6.95
CA ALA A 782 -5.37 -28.32 7.46
C ALA A 782 -4.63 -27.50 8.54
N MET A 783 -4.48 -26.19 8.31
CA MET A 783 -3.86 -25.29 9.28
C MET A 783 -4.69 -25.18 10.58
N THR A 784 -6.00 -25.07 10.51
CA THR A 784 -6.87 -24.96 11.69
C THR A 784 -6.88 -26.26 12.50
N ALA A 785 -6.86 -27.41 11.82
CA ALA A 785 -6.69 -28.71 12.46
C ALA A 785 -5.33 -28.81 13.16
N ALA A 786 -4.24 -28.37 12.50
CA ALA A 786 -2.91 -28.38 13.08
C ALA A 786 -2.77 -27.40 14.27
N ILE A 787 -3.49 -26.26 14.29
CA ILE A 787 -3.56 -25.38 15.47
C ILE A 787 -4.18 -26.13 16.66
N THR A 788 -5.28 -26.81 16.42
CA THR A 788 -6.00 -27.56 17.45
C THR A 788 -5.12 -28.69 18.03
N GLU A 789 -4.54 -29.50 17.17
CA GLU A 789 -3.67 -30.64 17.56
C GLU A 789 -2.42 -30.16 18.32
N GLU A 790 -1.70 -29.18 17.78
CA GLU A 790 -0.45 -28.70 18.40
C GLU A 790 -0.70 -28.00 19.73
N THR A 791 -1.80 -27.25 19.86
CA THR A 791 -2.21 -26.64 21.13
C THR A 791 -2.46 -27.69 22.20
N VAL A 792 -3.29 -28.67 21.91
CA VAL A 792 -3.63 -29.76 22.86
C VAL A 792 -2.37 -30.57 23.22
N ARG A 793 -1.56 -30.93 22.24
CA ARG A 793 -0.29 -31.66 22.46
C ARG A 793 0.62 -30.89 23.41
N ILE A 794 0.83 -29.61 23.23
CA ILE A 794 1.68 -28.79 24.09
C ILE A 794 1.09 -28.72 25.49
N LEU A 795 -0.21 -28.52 25.67
CA LEU A 795 -0.88 -28.38 26.96
C LEU A 795 -0.77 -29.66 27.79
N PHE A 796 -0.86 -30.86 27.18
CA PHE A 796 -0.67 -32.14 27.90
C PHE A 796 0.78 -32.41 28.29
N HIS A 797 1.76 -31.91 27.47
CA HIS A 797 3.19 -32.26 27.70
C HIS A 797 3.96 -31.19 28.47
N ILE A 798 3.35 -30.04 28.78
CA ILE A 798 4.00 -28.95 29.50
C ILE A 798 4.36 -29.35 30.95
N ARG A 799 5.51 -28.90 31.46
CA ARG A 799 5.94 -29.16 32.85
C ARG A 799 5.76 -27.97 33.75
N VAL A 800 5.39 -28.19 35.02
CA VAL A 800 5.05 -27.13 36.01
C VAL A 800 6.21 -26.17 36.32
N GLU A 801 7.46 -26.57 36.06
CA GLU A 801 8.68 -25.81 36.37
C GLU A 801 9.00 -24.68 35.37
N GLN A 802 8.29 -24.59 34.25
CA GLN A 802 8.55 -23.60 33.22
C GLN A 802 7.70 -22.32 33.46
N LYS A 803 8.37 -21.21 33.75
CA LYS A 803 7.74 -19.89 33.60
C LYS A 803 7.56 -19.57 32.10
N LEU A 804 6.35 -19.69 31.61
CA LEU A 804 5.99 -19.28 30.27
C LEU A 804 5.65 -17.80 30.30
N GLU A 805 6.45 -16.99 29.61
CA GLU A 805 6.15 -15.61 29.30
C GLU A 805 5.67 -15.51 27.84
N ARG A 806 4.78 -14.56 27.58
CA ARG A 806 4.34 -14.28 26.21
C ARG A 806 5.52 -13.71 25.43
N GLU A 807 5.94 -14.39 24.38
CA GLU A 807 6.96 -13.94 23.47
C GLU A 807 6.37 -13.86 22.05
N PRO A 808 6.73 -12.84 21.26
CA PRO A 808 6.34 -12.79 19.86
C PRO A 808 6.86 -14.03 19.12
N ALA A 809 6.02 -14.62 18.28
CA ALA A 809 6.37 -15.79 17.46
C ALA A 809 7.53 -15.51 16.49
N ALA A 810 7.68 -14.25 16.06
CA ALA A 810 8.80 -13.79 15.24
C ALA A 810 9.20 -12.35 15.57
N LYS A 811 10.48 -12.02 15.32
CA LYS A 811 10.96 -10.63 15.42
C LYS A 811 10.70 -9.92 14.11
N VAL A 812 9.96 -8.82 14.18
CA VAL A 812 9.77 -7.91 13.05
C VAL A 812 11.13 -7.32 12.65
N THR A 813 11.49 -7.41 11.38
CA THR A 813 12.74 -6.87 10.84
C THR A 813 12.51 -5.60 10.02
N GLY A 814 11.29 -5.36 9.55
CA GLY A 814 10.92 -4.17 8.80
C GLY A 814 9.53 -4.26 8.18
N THR A 815 9.14 -3.18 7.55
CA THR A 815 7.93 -3.09 6.71
C THR A 815 8.34 -2.80 5.28
N ASN A 816 7.52 -3.15 4.30
CA ASN A 816 7.81 -2.89 2.89
C ASN A 816 7.69 -1.41 2.48
N ARG A 817 7.35 -0.52 3.43
CA ARG A 817 7.17 0.92 3.18
C ARG A 817 7.85 1.81 4.23
N ASP A 818 8.89 1.30 4.93
CA ASP A 818 9.65 2.11 5.89
C ASP A 818 10.39 3.25 5.19
N GLU A 819 9.89 4.47 5.35
CA GLU A 819 10.53 5.70 4.86
C GLU A 819 11.67 6.20 5.79
N SER A 820 11.79 5.66 7.00
CA SER A 820 12.53 6.26 8.11
C SER A 820 14.00 5.85 8.22
N ALA A 821 14.54 5.05 7.31
CA ALA A 821 15.96 4.70 7.36
C ALA A 821 16.90 5.76 6.76
N VAL A 822 16.55 7.04 6.84
CA VAL A 822 17.58 8.08 6.83
C VAL A 822 18.23 8.05 8.22
N GLN A 823 19.08 7.07 8.46
CA GLN A 823 20.04 7.21 9.54
C GLN A 823 20.80 8.51 9.26
N ALA A 824 20.61 9.50 10.17
CA ALA A 824 21.54 10.61 10.27
C ALA A 824 22.95 10.02 10.17
N PRO A 825 23.87 10.60 9.38
CA PRO A 825 25.19 10.04 9.22
C PRO A 825 25.74 9.79 10.61
N LYS A 826 25.91 8.52 10.99
CA LYS A 826 26.59 8.17 12.23
C LYS A 826 27.91 8.89 12.16
N LYS A 827 28.05 9.94 12.96
CA LYS A 827 29.36 10.53 13.23
C LYS A 827 30.21 9.34 13.68
N ARG A 828 31.16 8.94 12.85
CA ARG A 828 32.15 7.98 13.29
C ARG A 828 32.82 8.60 14.51
N GLU A 829 32.60 8.04 15.67
CA GLU A 829 33.33 8.42 16.89
C GLU A 829 34.83 8.04 16.82
N GLU A 830 35.22 7.28 15.84
CA GLU A 830 36.64 7.04 15.55
C GLU A 830 37.19 8.18 14.71
N GLN A 831 37.99 9.03 15.34
CA GLN A 831 38.84 10.00 14.64
C GLN A 831 39.68 9.25 13.61
N LYS A 832 39.51 9.60 12.33
CA LYS A 832 40.34 9.09 11.25
C LYS A 832 41.76 9.51 11.51
N ILE A 833 42.62 8.57 11.96
CA ILE A 833 44.01 8.83 12.25
C ILE A 833 44.75 8.87 10.91
N TYR A 834 45.28 10.04 10.58
CA TYR A 834 46.06 10.22 9.35
C TYR A 834 47.53 9.77 9.56
N PRO A 835 48.22 9.37 8.51
CA PRO A 835 49.62 8.86 8.60
C PRO A 835 50.60 9.75 9.39
N ASN A 836 50.32 11.03 9.46
CA ASN A 836 51.20 12.01 10.13
C ASN A 836 50.73 12.41 11.54
N ASP A 837 49.58 11.90 11.98
CA ASP A 837 49.06 12.17 13.33
C ASP A 837 49.86 11.44 14.42
N PRO A 838 49.84 11.93 15.67
CA PRO A 838 50.42 11.20 16.79
C PRO A 838 49.80 9.82 16.94
N CYS A 839 50.60 8.81 17.16
CA CYS A 839 50.08 7.45 17.31
C CYS A 839 49.25 7.30 18.59
N PRO A 840 48.01 6.73 18.53
CA PRO A 840 47.13 6.58 19.70
C PRO A 840 47.67 5.62 20.75
N CYS A 841 48.72 4.85 20.46
CA CYS A 841 49.40 3.99 21.45
C CYS A 841 50.28 4.75 22.46
N GLY A 842 50.35 6.10 22.41
CA GLY A 842 51.11 6.92 23.38
C GLY A 842 52.62 6.93 23.14
N SER A 843 53.14 6.38 22.04
CA SER A 843 54.59 6.27 21.75
C SER A 843 55.25 7.60 21.34
N GLY A 844 54.51 8.70 21.19
CA GLY A 844 55.02 9.99 20.73
C GLY A 844 55.47 10.03 19.26
N LYS A 845 55.32 8.90 18.52
CA LYS A 845 55.68 8.79 17.10
C LYS A 845 54.46 9.04 16.20
N LYS A 846 54.73 9.45 14.93
CA LYS A 846 53.67 9.56 13.92
C LYS A 846 53.08 8.18 13.63
N TYR A 847 51.77 8.11 13.37
CA TYR A 847 51.02 6.84 13.16
C TYR A 847 51.69 5.94 12.10
N LYS A 848 52.13 6.52 10.97
CA LYS A 848 52.88 5.78 9.91
C LYS A 848 54.22 5.20 10.35
N GLN A 849 54.80 5.69 11.45
CA GLN A 849 56.07 5.24 12.00
C GLN A 849 55.91 4.32 13.21
N CYS A 850 54.68 4.04 13.63
CA CYS A 850 54.34 3.20 14.77
C CYS A 850 53.32 2.16 14.39
N CYS A 851 52.10 2.21 14.89
CA CYS A 851 51.06 1.20 14.67
C CYS A 851 50.52 1.15 13.22
N GLY A 852 50.71 2.18 12.44
CA GLY A 852 50.38 2.25 11.01
C GLY A 852 51.46 1.78 10.06
N ARG A 853 52.53 1.16 10.56
CA ARG A 853 53.63 0.60 9.74
C ARG A 853 53.24 -0.84 9.35
N LYS A 854 52.75 -1.03 8.10
CA LYS A 854 52.69 -2.35 7.46
C LYS A 854 54.01 -2.72 6.87
#